data_498e839b55d5b0886904e4799c9e274e
#
_entry.id   498e839b55d5b0886904e4799c9e274e
#
_cell.length_a   1.000
_cell.length_b   1.000
_cell.length_c   1.000
_cell.angle_alpha   90.00
_cell.angle_beta   90.00
_cell.angle_gamma   90.00
#
_symmetry.space_group_name_H-M   'P 1'
#
loop_
_entity.id
_entity.type
_entity.pdbx_description
1 polymer ?
#
loop_
_entity_poly.entity_id
_entity_poly.type
_entity_poly.pdbx_seq_one_letter_code
_entity_poly.pdbx_strand_id
1 'polypeptide(L)'
;MSTLNFVVVTVSTTCYDDPTKDRSGPALIKYLTDKSNGNIQWIHLASTVVPDNQTHLKETLLKLCDELQPNLILTTGGTGISPDDITPEATREVITKEIPGLAQTMIAKSLAITHMAMLSRPVCGIYQQTLIINLPGSSKGCVECLDFVYPVLRHATDLIQNRRVEVAMAHSTMQPKTNRKHHSCGEHHHHQHIESTTKGERLRQSPFPMISMDDAMKIIFEQAYKMSIIDKPLTECLNYICAEDIYAKEPFPPFRASIKDGYAIRLYSDRSHEQIYEVIGRSDAGGDDTNTLLIEGQCVVINTGAKLPDSANAVIQIEDTQVHERHATKHNGLDEKSIRIVSDCSLNQDIRDIGDDVQMGELVLQKNVPLGPAELGLLATVGLQTIHVYDKPRVVVLSTGNELMSIDAPLTDSGKIRDSNKIMLMSALKDLNIQHVIDGDTAKDDEISVIQTLQSAFELADIVISTGGVSMGDKDLIKSILTNRFNATIHFGRLQMKPGKPTTFATCEVNGKKKLFFGLPGNPVSALVSYWLLVVPTLKHMMGHIQPHHPIIRVQLNQPIDYLDPRPEYIRVIIEWSTKSSIPIARIVSPDNQCSSRLLSARRCTGLVRLPSKTDADPSFFNTKQDGYGQQVDCLLLSL
;
A
#
# COMPACT_ATOMS: atom_id res chain seq x y z
N MET A 1 18.53 -21.32 -38.42
CA MET A 1 17.49 -22.37 -38.20
C MET A 1 17.91 -23.13 -36.93
N SER A 2 17.15 -23.06 -35.83
CA SER A 2 17.47 -23.83 -34.63
C SER A 2 16.88 -25.22 -34.78
N THR A 3 17.71 -26.24 -34.54
CA THR A 3 17.29 -27.64 -34.54
C THR A 3 17.08 -28.06 -33.08
N LEU A 4 15.90 -28.60 -32.77
CA LEU A 4 15.54 -29.09 -31.44
C LEU A 4 15.10 -30.56 -31.54
N ASN A 5 15.69 -31.40 -30.69
CA ASN A 5 15.46 -32.83 -30.67
C ASN A 5 14.41 -33.16 -29.59
N PHE A 6 13.52 -34.10 -29.90
CA PHE A 6 12.50 -34.56 -28.96
C PHE A 6 12.29 -36.06 -28.96
N VAL A 7 11.80 -36.55 -27.82
CA VAL A 7 11.44 -37.95 -27.58
C VAL A 7 10.01 -38.02 -27.06
N VAL A 8 9.27 -39.05 -27.38
CA VAL A 8 7.89 -39.28 -26.88
C VAL A 8 7.88 -40.61 -26.11
N VAL A 9 7.30 -40.60 -24.92
CA VAL A 9 7.12 -41.80 -24.08
C VAL A 9 5.63 -41.95 -23.77
N THR A 10 5.04 -43.04 -24.29
CA THR A 10 3.66 -43.40 -23.98
C THR A 10 3.64 -44.30 -22.75
N VAL A 11 2.91 -43.86 -21.69
CA VAL A 11 2.78 -44.62 -20.44
C VAL A 11 1.41 -45.26 -20.42
N SER A 12 1.37 -46.57 -20.66
CA SER A 12 0.14 -47.36 -20.70
C SER A 12 0.46 -48.84 -20.80
N THR A 13 0.03 -49.63 -19.85
CA THR A 13 0.17 -51.10 -19.88
C THR A 13 -0.59 -51.68 -21.09
N THR A 14 -1.79 -51.16 -21.40
CA THR A 14 -2.57 -51.60 -22.56
C THR A 14 -1.84 -51.38 -23.90
N CYS A 15 -1.17 -50.23 -24.05
CA CYS A 15 -0.36 -49.93 -25.23
C CYS A 15 0.99 -50.62 -25.24
N TYR A 16 1.51 -50.98 -24.06
CA TYR A 16 2.75 -51.79 -23.93
C TYR A 16 2.53 -53.23 -24.44
N ASP A 17 1.37 -53.82 -24.09
CA ASP A 17 1.01 -55.18 -24.54
C ASP A 17 0.61 -55.20 -26.04
N ASP A 18 0.02 -54.08 -26.53
CA ASP A 18 -0.40 -53.95 -27.94
C ASP A 18 -0.09 -52.52 -28.44
N PRO A 19 1.09 -52.30 -29.04
CA PRO A 19 1.52 -50.97 -29.54
C PRO A 19 0.61 -50.34 -30.60
N THR A 20 -0.24 -51.14 -31.26
CA THR A 20 -1.19 -50.62 -32.28
C THR A 20 -2.29 -49.74 -31.65
N LYS A 21 -2.47 -49.84 -30.36
CA LYS A 21 -3.44 -49.04 -29.59
C LYS A 21 -2.96 -47.65 -29.20
N ASP A 22 -1.64 -47.36 -29.30
CA ASP A 22 -1.11 -46.04 -29.02
C ASP A 22 -1.55 -45.04 -30.10
N ARG A 23 -2.42 -44.11 -29.70
CA ARG A 23 -2.89 -43.00 -30.52
C ARG A 23 -2.29 -41.66 -30.09
N SER A 24 -1.87 -41.53 -28.84
CA SER A 24 -1.38 -40.29 -28.28
C SER A 24 0.08 -39.99 -28.66
N GLY A 25 0.96 -40.99 -28.62
CA GLY A 25 2.35 -40.87 -29.08
C GLY A 25 2.47 -40.39 -30.53
N PRO A 26 1.89 -41.10 -31.49
CA PRO A 26 1.86 -40.65 -32.90
C PRO A 26 1.25 -39.25 -33.11
N ALA A 27 0.21 -38.88 -32.34
CA ALA A 27 -0.40 -37.55 -32.44
C ALA A 27 0.56 -36.44 -32.02
N LEU A 28 1.33 -36.63 -30.94
CA LEU A 28 2.35 -35.68 -30.47
C LEU A 28 3.50 -35.55 -31.47
N ILE A 29 3.97 -36.66 -32.03
CA ILE A 29 5.04 -36.67 -33.03
C ILE A 29 4.59 -35.86 -34.24
N LYS A 30 3.39 -36.17 -34.79
CA LYS A 30 2.82 -35.44 -35.89
C LYS A 30 2.70 -33.95 -35.59
N TYR A 31 2.15 -33.58 -34.43
CA TYR A 31 1.95 -32.19 -34.04
C TYR A 31 3.27 -31.39 -34.05
N LEU A 32 4.34 -31.88 -33.43
CA LEU A 32 5.62 -31.18 -33.41
C LEU A 32 6.28 -31.12 -34.79
N THR A 33 6.18 -32.21 -35.57
CA THR A 33 6.72 -32.27 -36.94
C THR A 33 6.03 -31.24 -37.84
N ASP A 34 4.69 -31.15 -37.77
CA ASP A 34 3.89 -30.19 -38.55
C ASP A 34 4.14 -28.73 -38.13
N LYS A 35 4.57 -28.48 -36.86
CA LYS A 35 4.95 -27.15 -36.34
C LYS A 35 6.37 -26.73 -36.72
N SER A 36 7.16 -27.61 -37.37
CA SER A 36 8.45 -27.23 -37.95
C SER A 36 8.28 -26.17 -39.02
N ASN A 37 9.00 -25.06 -38.91
CA ASN A 37 8.93 -23.93 -39.84
C ASN A 37 10.33 -23.35 -40.08
N GLY A 38 10.43 -22.31 -40.92
CA GLY A 38 11.73 -21.67 -41.25
C GLY A 38 12.58 -21.22 -40.06
N ASN A 39 12.03 -21.16 -38.83
CA ASN A 39 12.72 -20.72 -37.63
C ASN A 39 13.09 -21.86 -36.68
N ILE A 40 12.31 -22.94 -36.63
CA ILE A 40 12.51 -24.10 -35.75
C ILE A 40 12.29 -25.38 -36.57
N GLN A 41 13.21 -26.34 -36.45
CA GLN A 41 13.07 -27.67 -36.94
C GLN A 41 13.04 -28.65 -35.77
N TRP A 42 11.91 -29.34 -35.56
CA TRP A 42 11.77 -30.39 -34.58
C TRP A 42 12.18 -31.73 -35.17
N ILE A 43 13.18 -32.39 -34.55
CA ILE A 43 13.66 -33.71 -34.98
C ILE A 43 13.23 -34.75 -33.95
N HIS A 44 12.41 -35.70 -34.36
CA HIS A 44 12.02 -36.85 -33.56
C HIS A 44 13.18 -37.84 -33.47
N LEU A 45 13.70 -38.09 -32.28
CA LEU A 45 14.81 -39.03 -32.06
C LEU A 45 14.33 -40.45 -31.79
N ALA A 46 13.35 -40.60 -30.91
CA ALA A 46 12.81 -41.91 -30.53
C ALA A 46 11.41 -41.80 -29.94
N SER A 47 10.68 -42.91 -30.01
CA SER A 47 9.43 -43.09 -29.24
C SER A 47 9.48 -44.46 -28.56
N THR A 48 8.92 -44.55 -27.37
CA THR A 48 8.82 -45.82 -26.63
C THR A 48 7.49 -45.87 -25.87
N VAL A 49 7.02 -47.10 -25.66
CA VAL A 49 5.84 -47.38 -24.84
C VAL A 49 6.32 -48.09 -23.58
N VAL A 50 5.89 -47.64 -22.40
CA VAL A 50 6.22 -48.26 -21.14
C VAL A 50 4.95 -48.63 -20.39
N PRO A 51 4.94 -49.69 -19.56
CA PRO A 51 3.80 -50.03 -18.73
C PRO A 51 3.61 -48.99 -17.62
N ASP A 52 2.42 -49.02 -17.00
CA ASP A 52 2.09 -48.17 -15.83
C ASP A 52 2.86 -48.65 -14.58
N ASN A 53 4.19 -48.52 -14.62
CA ASN A 53 5.13 -48.92 -13.56
C ASN A 53 6.14 -47.80 -13.30
N GLN A 54 6.14 -47.28 -12.07
CA GLN A 54 6.93 -46.12 -11.68
C GLN A 54 8.43 -46.31 -11.87
N THR A 55 8.96 -47.48 -11.43
CA THR A 55 10.40 -47.79 -11.55
C THR A 55 10.81 -47.89 -13.01
N HIS A 56 10.04 -48.60 -13.82
CA HIS A 56 10.33 -48.78 -15.26
C HIS A 56 10.30 -47.43 -16.01
N LEU A 57 9.30 -46.58 -15.73
CA LEU A 57 9.22 -45.23 -16.33
C LEU A 57 10.42 -44.38 -15.92
N LYS A 58 10.78 -44.37 -14.62
CA LYS A 58 11.93 -43.63 -14.09
C LYS A 58 13.23 -44.05 -14.79
N GLU A 59 13.51 -45.36 -14.86
CA GLU A 59 14.70 -45.89 -15.52
C GLU A 59 14.73 -45.54 -17.01
N THR A 60 13.57 -45.62 -17.68
CA THR A 60 13.45 -45.25 -19.08
C THR A 60 13.74 -43.76 -19.30
N LEU A 61 13.18 -42.86 -18.45
CA LEU A 61 13.42 -41.43 -18.57
C LEU A 61 14.90 -41.07 -18.36
N LEU A 62 15.55 -41.66 -17.36
CA LEU A 62 16.97 -41.47 -17.10
C LEU A 62 17.81 -41.95 -18.28
N LYS A 63 17.56 -43.18 -18.77
CA LYS A 63 18.25 -43.73 -19.93
C LYS A 63 18.12 -42.86 -21.18
N LEU A 64 16.91 -42.37 -21.49
CA LEU A 64 16.68 -41.50 -22.64
C LEU A 64 17.40 -40.14 -22.50
N CYS A 65 17.44 -39.56 -21.30
CA CYS A 65 18.17 -38.34 -21.04
C CYS A 65 19.70 -38.55 -21.17
N ASP A 66 20.22 -39.62 -20.63
CA ASP A 66 21.68 -39.87 -20.59
C ASP A 66 22.23 -40.32 -21.96
N GLU A 67 21.51 -41.19 -22.68
CA GLU A 67 21.97 -41.73 -23.96
C GLU A 67 21.68 -40.83 -25.16
N LEU A 68 20.47 -40.20 -25.22
CA LEU A 68 20.04 -39.44 -26.39
C LEU A 68 20.19 -37.93 -26.20
N GLN A 69 20.25 -37.45 -24.96
CA GLN A 69 20.34 -36.04 -24.58
C GLN A 69 19.34 -35.12 -25.36
N PRO A 70 18.04 -35.45 -25.40
CA PRO A 70 17.08 -34.70 -26.16
C PRO A 70 16.83 -33.34 -25.50
N ASN A 71 16.39 -32.35 -26.31
CA ASN A 71 15.99 -31.05 -25.78
C ASN A 71 14.65 -31.15 -25.04
N LEU A 72 13.77 -32.08 -25.44
CA LEU A 72 12.43 -32.24 -24.93
C LEU A 72 12.03 -33.71 -24.85
N ILE A 73 11.53 -34.15 -23.69
CA ILE A 73 10.81 -35.42 -23.54
C ILE A 73 9.34 -35.10 -23.26
N LEU A 74 8.44 -35.66 -24.05
CA LEU A 74 7.00 -35.61 -23.80
C LEU A 74 6.56 -37.00 -23.33
N THR A 75 6.00 -37.07 -22.11
CA THR A 75 5.28 -38.27 -21.67
C THR A 75 3.78 -38.09 -21.92
N THR A 76 3.08 -39.14 -22.26
CA THR A 76 1.61 -39.13 -22.43
C THR A 76 0.98 -40.34 -21.75
N GLY A 77 -0.02 -40.12 -20.88
CA GLY A 77 -0.68 -41.15 -20.08
C GLY A 77 -0.24 -41.16 -18.62
N GLY A 78 -0.99 -41.84 -17.77
CA GLY A 78 -0.72 -42.02 -16.35
C GLY A 78 -0.65 -40.74 -15.51
N THR A 79 -1.41 -39.68 -15.87
CA THR A 79 -1.41 -38.37 -15.17
C THR A 79 -2.68 -38.09 -14.36
N GLY A 80 -3.60 -39.03 -14.24
CA GLY A 80 -4.85 -38.89 -13.49
C GLY A 80 -4.71 -39.24 -12.00
N ILE A 81 -5.78 -39.77 -11.42
CA ILE A 81 -5.89 -40.10 -9.98
C ILE A 81 -6.08 -41.60 -9.70
N SER A 82 -6.04 -42.44 -10.75
CA SER A 82 -6.09 -43.91 -10.58
C SER A 82 -4.83 -44.40 -9.87
N PRO A 83 -4.88 -45.53 -9.15
CA PRO A 83 -3.67 -46.17 -8.60
C PRO A 83 -2.57 -46.46 -9.65
N ASP A 84 -2.97 -46.65 -10.89
CA ASP A 84 -2.06 -46.91 -12.00
C ASP A 84 -1.49 -45.61 -12.64
N ASP A 85 -1.99 -44.44 -12.24
CA ASP A 85 -1.51 -43.14 -12.71
C ASP A 85 -0.24 -42.73 -11.95
N ILE A 86 0.92 -43.14 -12.44
CA ILE A 86 2.24 -43.01 -11.74
C ILE A 86 3.20 -42.04 -12.44
N THR A 87 2.82 -41.48 -13.59
CA THR A 87 3.71 -40.63 -14.39
C THR A 87 4.22 -39.41 -13.64
N PRO A 88 3.42 -38.68 -12.84
CA PRO A 88 3.89 -37.55 -12.06
C PRO A 88 4.93 -37.92 -11.02
N GLU A 89 4.73 -39.05 -10.32
CA GLU A 89 5.62 -39.55 -9.28
C GLU A 89 6.97 -39.96 -9.88
N ALA A 90 6.97 -40.77 -10.93
CA ALA A 90 8.17 -41.18 -11.63
C ALA A 90 8.96 -39.98 -12.18
N THR A 91 8.24 -38.98 -12.74
CA THR A 91 8.91 -37.79 -13.27
C THR A 91 9.54 -36.95 -12.17
N ARG A 92 8.87 -36.77 -10.99
CA ARG A 92 9.46 -36.04 -9.85
C ARG A 92 10.76 -36.66 -9.33
N GLU A 93 10.88 -37.97 -9.41
CA GLU A 93 12.13 -38.66 -9.01
C GLU A 93 13.29 -38.46 -10.00
N VAL A 94 13.01 -38.03 -11.22
CA VAL A 94 14.03 -37.79 -12.26
C VAL A 94 14.44 -36.34 -12.32
N ILE A 95 13.50 -35.40 -12.27
CA ILE A 95 13.80 -33.98 -12.47
C ILE A 95 14.59 -33.37 -11.31
N THR A 96 15.53 -32.49 -11.64
CA THR A 96 16.30 -31.71 -10.66
C THR A 96 15.69 -30.35 -10.35
N LYS A 97 14.87 -29.82 -11.26
CA LYS A 97 14.15 -28.56 -11.10
C LYS A 97 12.74 -28.70 -11.68
N GLU A 98 11.72 -28.40 -10.90
CA GLU A 98 10.33 -28.37 -11.36
C GLU A 98 10.00 -27.03 -12.02
N ILE A 99 9.15 -27.05 -13.07
CA ILE A 99 8.62 -25.88 -13.78
C ILE A 99 7.09 -25.87 -13.64
N PRO A 100 6.54 -25.48 -12.47
CA PRO A 100 5.10 -25.57 -12.19
C PRO A 100 4.25 -24.69 -13.09
N GLY A 101 4.81 -23.62 -13.66
CA GLY A 101 4.07 -22.72 -14.57
C GLY A 101 3.57 -23.39 -15.85
N LEU A 102 4.28 -24.39 -16.38
CA LEU A 102 3.81 -25.15 -17.55
C LEU A 102 2.62 -26.03 -17.18
N ALA A 103 2.72 -26.78 -16.08
CA ALA A 103 1.65 -27.63 -15.57
C ALA A 103 0.38 -26.84 -15.21
N GLN A 104 0.53 -25.72 -14.52
CA GLN A 104 -0.57 -24.81 -14.18
C GLN A 104 -1.25 -24.22 -15.41
N THR A 105 -0.47 -23.85 -16.44
CA THR A 105 -1.03 -23.32 -17.71
C THR A 105 -1.85 -24.38 -18.44
N MET A 106 -1.38 -25.62 -18.50
CA MET A 106 -2.12 -26.72 -19.11
C MET A 106 -3.44 -26.98 -18.37
N ILE A 107 -3.42 -27.08 -17.04
CA ILE A 107 -4.63 -27.29 -16.23
C ILE A 107 -5.61 -26.12 -16.41
N ALA A 108 -5.14 -24.86 -16.24
CA ALA A 108 -6.00 -23.69 -16.32
C ALA A 108 -6.71 -23.54 -17.67
N LYS A 109 -5.99 -23.78 -18.78
CA LYS A 109 -6.59 -23.71 -20.11
C LYS A 109 -7.49 -24.90 -20.42
N SER A 110 -7.15 -26.10 -19.92
CA SER A 110 -7.99 -27.30 -20.09
C SER A 110 -9.30 -27.19 -19.30
N LEU A 111 -9.32 -26.50 -18.15
CA LEU A 111 -10.55 -26.25 -17.38
C LEU A 111 -11.59 -25.41 -18.13
N ALA A 112 -11.16 -24.57 -19.07
CA ALA A 112 -12.08 -23.86 -19.96
C ALA A 112 -12.77 -24.78 -20.99
N ILE A 113 -12.22 -25.99 -21.21
CA ILE A 113 -12.73 -26.98 -22.18
C ILE A 113 -13.48 -28.11 -21.45
N THR A 114 -12.94 -28.60 -20.33
CA THR A 114 -13.53 -29.71 -19.57
C THR A 114 -13.23 -29.64 -18.08
N HIS A 115 -14.25 -29.87 -17.26
CA HIS A 115 -14.07 -29.95 -15.80
C HIS A 115 -13.20 -31.13 -15.33
N MET A 116 -13.05 -32.17 -16.15
CA MET A 116 -12.20 -33.33 -15.84
C MET A 116 -10.71 -32.96 -15.70
N ALA A 117 -10.29 -31.82 -16.24
CA ALA A 117 -8.93 -31.30 -16.07
C ALA A 117 -8.55 -31.05 -14.59
N MET A 118 -9.52 -30.92 -13.66
CA MET A 118 -9.27 -30.83 -12.21
C MET A 118 -8.60 -32.08 -11.65
N LEU A 119 -8.75 -33.22 -12.28
CA LEU A 119 -8.21 -34.51 -11.82
C LEU A 119 -6.84 -34.84 -12.43
N SER A 120 -6.33 -33.95 -13.30
CA SER A 120 -5.03 -34.13 -13.93
C SER A 120 -3.91 -33.58 -13.06
N ARG A 121 -2.81 -34.33 -12.93
CA ARG A 121 -1.66 -34.02 -12.06
C ARG A 121 -0.34 -33.93 -12.84
N PRO A 122 -0.28 -33.20 -13.98
CA PRO A 122 0.94 -33.15 -14.79
C PRO A 122 2.11 -32.54 -14.02
N VAL A 123 3.30 -33.06 -14.27
CA VAL A 123 4.57 -32.51 -13.78
C VAL A 123 5.40 -32.10 -14.98
N CYS A 124 6.06 -30.93 -14.86
CA CYS A 124 7.00 -30.43 -15.85
C CYS A 124 8.29 -30.03 -15.14
N GLY A 125 9.44 -30.43 -15.69
CA GLY A 125 10.71 -30.12 -15.05
C GLY A 125 11.91 -30.35 -15.93
N ILE A 126 13.09 -30.15 -15.36
CA ILE A 126 14.38 -30.24 -16.03
C ILE A 126 15.21 -31.35 -15.40
N TYR A 127 15.79 -32.18 -16.23
CA TYR A 127 16.89 -33.06 -15.86
C TYR A 127 18.06 -32.79 -16.80
N GLN A 128 19.23 -32.44 -16.25
CA GLN A 128 20.42 -31.99 -17.00
C GLN A 128 20.08 -30.90 -18.03
N GLN A 129 20.06 -31.19 -19.33
CA GLN A 129 19.73 -30.27 -20.44
C GLN A 129 18.42 -30.60 -21.12
N THR A 130 17.61 -31.50 -20.55
CA THR A 130 16.36 -32.00 -21.11
C THR A 130 15.16 -31.40 -20.36
N LEU A 131 14.20 -30.83 -21.07
CA LEU A 131 12.88 -30.47 -20.56
C LEU A 131 11.96 -31.68 -20.62
N ILE A 132 11.34 -32.07 -19.52
CA ILE A 132 10.38 -33.18 -19.43
C ILE A 132 8.99 -32.58 -19.15
N ILE A 133 7.98 -32.99 -19.94
CA ILE A 133 6.59 -32.51 -19.81
C ILE A 133 5.63 -33.70 -19.79
N ASN A 134 4.83 -33.82 -18.73
CA ASN A 134 3.78 -34.82 -18.66
C ASN A 134 2.49 -34.29 -19.30
N LEU A 135 1.91 -35.10 -20.19
CA LEU A 135 0.68 -34.80 -20.92
C LEU A 135 -0.39 -35.88 -20.63
N PRO A 136 -1.68 -35.54 -20.74
CA PRO A 136 -2.75 -36.51 -20.53
C PRO A 136 -2.75 -37.62 -21.60
N GLY A 137 -3.30 -38.80 -21.27
CA GLY A 137 -3.27 -39.98 -22.14
C GLY A 137 -4.23 -39.91 -23.35
N SER A 138 -5.20 -38.98 -23.36
CA SER A 138 -6.10 -38.86 -24.52
C SER A 138 -5.40 -38.17 -25.69
N SER A 139 -5.52 -38.73 -26.90
CA SER A 139 -4.89 -38.21 -28.11
C SER A 139 -5.27 -36.77 -28.46
N LYS A 140 -6.47 -36.32 -28.09
CA LYS A 140 -6.91 -34.95 -28.26
C LYS A 140 -6.34 -34.07 -27.15
N GLY A 141 -6.47 -34.50 -25.86
CA GLY A 141 -6.04 -33.70 -24.71
C GLY A 141 -4.53 -33.49 -24.64
N CYS A 142 -3.70 -34.48 -25.06
CA CYS A 142 -2.25 -34.34 -25.07
C CYS A 142 -1.80 -33.28 -26.09
N VAL A 143 -2.41 -33.23 -27.26
CA VAL A 143 -2.11 -32.22 -28.29
C VAL A 143 -2.58 -30.83 -27.86
N GLU A 144 -3.79 -30.70 -27.30
CA GLU A 144 -4.28 -29.43 -26.76
C GLU A 144 -3.39 -28.89 -25.66
N CYS A 145 -3.00 -29.73 -24.68
CA CYS A 145 -2.08 -29.34 -23.60
C CYS A 145 -0.72 -28.92 -24.16
N LEU A 146 -0.19 -29.62 -25.13
CA LEU A 146 1.07 -29.27 -25.80
C LEU A 146 0.96 -27.94 -26.55
N ASP A 147 -0.14 -27.69 -27.25
CA ASP A 147 -0.39 -26.41 -27.95
C ASP A 147 -0.43 -25.22 -26.97
N PHE A 148 -0.96 -25.41 -25.78
CA PHE A 148 -1.01 -24.36 -24.77
C PHE A 148 0.38 -23.91 -24.31
N VAL A 149 1.36 -24.79 -24.24
CA VAL A 149 2.72 -24.51 -23.79
C VAL A 149 3.72 -24.36 -24.94
N TYR A 150 3.33 -24.71 -26.16
CA TYR A 150 4.16 -24.64 -27.36
C TYR A 150 4.86 -23.28 -27.56
N PRO A 151 4.18 -22.11 -27.36
CA PRO A 151 4.80 -20.80 -27.58
C PRO A 151 6.07 -20.53 -26.79
N VAL A 152 6.27 -21.22 -25.65
CA VAL A 152 7.43 -21.01 -24.76
C VAL A 152 8.48 -22.13 -24.87
N LEU A 153 8.20 -23.24 -25.57
CA LEU A 153 9.12 -24.41 -25.58
C LEU A 153 10.49 -24.07 -26.13
N ARG A 154 10.59 -23.33 -27.24
CA ARG A 154 11.86 -22.90 -27.79
C ARG A 154 12.67 -22.11 -26.78
N HIS A 155 12.05 -21.11 -26.18
CA HIS A 155 12.73 -20.26 -25.22
C HIS A 155 13.18 -21.05 -23.98
N ALA A 156 12.34 -21.97 -23.49
CA ALA A 156 12.68 -22.85 -22.38
C ALA A 156 13.89 -23.74 -22.70
N THR A 157 13.92 -24.37 -23.88
CA THR A 157 15.05 -25.21 -24.31
C THR A 157 16.33 -24.41 -24.53
N ASP A 158 16.27 -23.21 -25.10
CA ASP A 158 17.42 -22.31 -25.28
C ASP A 158 18.00 -21.86 -23.93
N LEU A 159 17.14 -21.57 -22.93
CA LEU A 159 17.56 -21.25 -21.57
C LEU A 159 18.27 -22.44 -20.88
N ILE A 160 17.71 -23.66 -21.00
CA ILE A 160 18.26 -24.86 -20.40
C ILE A 160 19.66 -25.17 -20.97
N GLN A 161 19.85 -24.93 -22.27
CA GLN A 161 21.12 -25.13 -22.96
C GLN A 161 22.12 -23.97 -22.81
N ASN A 162 21.78 -22.93 -22.04
CA ASN A 162 22.61 -21.75 -21.80
C ASN A 162 23.05 -21.01 -23.08
N ARG A 163 22.24 -21.04 -24.14
CA ARG A 163 22.47 -20.34 -25.42
C ARG A 163 22.14 -18.87 -25.31
N ARG A 164 23.00 -18.07 -24.69
CA ARG A 164 22.76 -16.64 -24.33
C ARG A 164 22.40 -15.73 -25.51
N VAL A 165 22.92 -15.98 -26.71
CA VAL A 165 22.65 -15.17 -27.90
C VAL A 165 21.25 -15.43 -28.45
N GLU A 166 20.81 -16.68 -28.47
CA GLU A 166 19.50 -17.11 -28.97
C GLU A 166 18.37 -16.75 -27.97
N VAL A 167 18.67 -16.78 -26.67
CA VAL A 167 17.77 -16.30 -25.60
C VAL A 167 17.46 -14.81 -25.77
N ALA A 168 18.45 -13.98 -26.09
CA ALA A 168 18.25 -12.54 -26.35
C ALA A 168 17.37 -12.29 -27.59
N MET A 169 17.48 -13.11 -28.64
CA MET A 169 16.62 -13.06 -29.84
C MET A 169 15.20 -13.54 -29.56
N ALA A 170 15.01 -14.60 -28.76
CA ALA A 170 13.71 -15.12 -28.40
C ALA A 170 12.90 -14.13 -27.53
N HIS A 171 13.54 -13.42 -26.61
CA HIS A 171 12.91 -12.33 -25.85
C HIS A 171 12.38 -11.19 -26.73
N SER A 172 13.03 -10.93 -27.88
CA SER A 172 12.58 -9.91 -28.83
C SER A 172 11.38 -10.34 -29.69
N THR A 173 11.17 -11.65 -29.86
CA THR A 173 10.07 -12.22 -30.68
C THR A 173 8.82 -12.57 -29.88
N MET A 174 8.93 -12.85 -28.59
CA MET A 174 7.80 -13.18 -27.69
C MET A 174 7.10 -11.95 -27.09
N GLN A 175 7.72 -10.77 -27.13
CA GLN A 175 7.02 -9.52 -26.86
C GLN A 175 6.16 -9.17 -28.09
N PRO A 176 4.90 -8.72 -27.91
CA PRO A 176 4.14 -8.17 -29.02
C PRO A 176 5.00 -7.07 -29.66
N LYS A 177 5.19 -7.13 -30.98
CA LYS A 177 6.17 -6.35 -31.74
C LYS A 177 6.16 -4.86 -31.36
N THR A 178 7.01 -4.49 -30.42
CA THR A 178 7.51 -3.14 -30.26
C THR A 178 8.95 -3.16 -30.71
N ASN A 179 9.19 -2.64 -31.90
CA ASN A 179 10.53 -2.53 -32.49
C ASN A 179 11.48 -1.81 -31.54
N ARG A 180 12.44 -2.51 -30.94
CA ARG A 180 13.59 -1.92 -30.29
C ARG A 180 14.87 -2.41 -30.94
N LYS A 181 15.52 -1.51 -31.67
CA LYS A 181 16.93 -1.65 -32.01
C LYS A 181 17.76 -1.05 -30.88
N HIS A 182 18.66 -1.85 -30.32
CA HIS A 182 19.73 -1.36 -29.45
C HIS A 182 20.72 -0.55 -30.28
N HIS A 183 21.02 0.65 -29.81
CA HIS A 183 22.27 1.35 -30.11
C HIS A 183 22.93 1.78 -28.80
N SER A 184 24.23 1.53 -28.74
CA SER A 184 25.17 1.84 -27.68
C SER A 184 25.34 3.35 -27.46
N CYS A 185 25.63 3.70 -26.19
CA CYS A 185 25.95 5.05 -25.74
C CYS A 185 27.17 5.64 -26.44
N GLY A 186 27.05 6.89 -26.86
CA GLY A 186 28.13 7.81 -27.14
C GLY A 186 27.65 9.20 -26.76
N GLU A 187 28.40 9.84 -25.88
CA GLU A 187 28.20 11.21 -25.42
C GLU A 187 28.28 12.21 -26.57
N HIS A 188 27.42 13.23 -26.57
CA HIS A 188 27.84 14.63 -26.82
C HIS A 188 26.63 15.57 -26.66
N HIS A 189 26.88 16.67 -25.94
CA HIS A 189 26.01 17.83 -25.79
C HIS A 189 25.78 18.55 -27.10
N HIS A 190 24.53 18.96 -27.39
CA HIS A 190 24.25 20.24 -28.05
C HIS A 190 22.78 20.64 -27.85
N HIS A 191 22.59 21.85 -27.34
CA HIS A 191 21.29 22.55 -27.33
C HIS A 191 20.89 22.87 -28.77
N GLN A 192 19.67 22.47 -29.16
CA GLN A 192 18.99 23.03 -30.33
C GLN A 192 17.52 23.25 -30.06
N HIS A 193 17.06 24.43 -30.40
CA HIS A 193 15.66 24.85 -30.47
C HIS A 193 14.86 23.88 -31.36
N ILE A 194 13.72 23.45 -30.89
CA ILE A 194 12.80 22.59 -31.65
C ILE A 194 11.69 23.47 -32.23
N GLU A 195 11.75 23.65 -33.54
CA GLU A 195 10.63 24.14 -34.34
C GLU A 195 9.53 23.08 -34.44
N SER A 196 8.28 23.56 -34.50
CA SER A 196 7.05 22.76 -34.59
C SER A 196 7.04 21.87 -35.84
N THR A 197 7.03 20.57 -35.68
CA THR A 197 6.88 19.62 -36.78
C THR A 197 5.42 19.13 -36.93
N THR A 198 5.04 18.95 -38.15
CA THR A 198 3.77 18.57 -38.77
C THR A 198 3.15 17.29 -38.19
N LYS A 199 1.81 17.24 -38.17
CA LYS A 199 0.97 16.07 -37.83
C LYS A 199 1.44 14.80 -38.55
N GLY A 200 1.85 13.77 -37.78
CA GLY A 200 2.01 12.42 -38.31
C GLY A 200 3.18 11.56 -37.84
N GLU A 201 4.20 12.10 -37.15
CA GLU A 201 5.33 11.28 -36.67
C GLU A 201 5.18 10.89 -35.19
N ARG A 202 5.19 9.56 -34.95
CA ARG A 202 5.24 9.02 -33.58
C ARG A 202 6.57 9.40 -32.92
N LEU A 203 6.52 10.24 -31.88
CA LEU A 203 7.69 10.51 -31.07
C LEU A 203 8.17 9.20 -30.41
N ARG A 204 9.33 8.70 -30.83
CA ARG A 204 9.93 7.48 -30.27
C ARG A 204 10.57 7.70 -28.90
N GLN A 205 10.73 8.95 -28.48
CA GLN A 205 11.25 9.34 -27.15
C GLN A 205 10.37 10.44 -26.57
N SER A 206 10.12 10.35 -25.25
CA SER A 206 9.39 11.39 -24.53
C SER A 206 10.20 12.69 -24.49
N PRO A 207 9.59 13.86 -24.74
CA PRO A 207 10.27 15.14 -24.58
C PRO A 207 10.60 15.47 -23.10
N PHE A 208 10.01 14.74 -22.14
CA PHE A 208 10.25 14.95 -20.72
C PHE A 208 11.35 14.01 -20.22
N PRO A 209 12.45 14.55 -19.63
CA PRO A 209 13.47 13.74 -18.98
C PRO A 209 12.87 12.96 -17.80
N MET A 210 13.52 11.86 -17.45
CA MET A 210 13.20 11.14 -16.19
C MET A 210 13.86 11.89 -15.04
N ILE A 211 13.10 12.22 -13.99
CA ILE A 211 13.61 12.86 -12.78
C ILE A 211 13.48 11.92 -11.58
N SER A 212 14.27 12.16 -10.55
CA SER A 212 14.20 11.40 -9.29
C SER A 212 12.92 11.71 -8.52
N MET A 213 12.57 10.86 -7.56
CA MET A 213 11.45 11.13 -6.64
C MET A 213 11.71 12.36 -5.76
N ASP A 214 12.95 12.54 -5.34
CA ASP A 214 13.34 13.65 -4.45
C ASP A 214 13.25 14.99 -5.21
N ASP A 215 13.71 15.05 -6.46
CA ASP A 215 13.53 16.22 -7.32
C ASP A 215 12.05 16.50 -7.62
N ALA A 216 11.26 15.45 -7.88
CA ALA A 216 9.83 15.60 -8.12
C ALA A 216 9.10 16.18 -6.90
N MET A 217 9.40 15.69 -5.71
CA MET A 217 8.80 16.22 -4.47
C MET A 217 9.23 17.66 -4.19
N LYS A 218 10.49 18.00 -4.43
CA LYS A 218 10.97 19.38 -4.33
C LYS A 218 10.18 20.31 -5.25
N ILE A 219 10.06 19.95 -6.52
CA ILE A 219 9.28 20.73 -7.52
C ILE A 219 7.83 20.87 -7.07
N ILE A 220 7.20 19.78 -6.61
CA ILE A 220 5.81 19.82 -6.16
C ILE A 220 5.64 20.80 -5.00
N PHE A 221 6.49 20.75 -3.98
CA PHE A 221 6.38 21.64 -2.82
C PHE A 221 6.68 23.10 -3.15
N GLU A 222 7.55 23.38 -4.12
CA GLU A 222 7.78 24.74 -4.65
C GLU A 222 6.54 25.30 -5.36
N GLN A 223 5.71 24.42 -5.93
CA GLN A 223 4.51 24.80 -6.66
C GLN A 223 3.23 24.77 -5.80
N ALA A 224 3.18 23.89 -4.80
CA ALA A 224 2.05 23.79 -3.89
C ALA A 224 1.97 25.01 -2.96
N TYR A 225 0.76 25.35 -2.57
CA TYR A 225 0.48 26.46 -1.66
C TYR A 225 -0.29 25.95 -0.45
N LYS A 226 -0.22 26.69 0.66
CA LYS A 226 -1.07 26.40 1.82
C LYS A 226 -2.48 26.92 1.56
N MET A 227 -3.45 26.13 2.01
CA MET A 227 -4.87 26.52 1.96
C MET A 227 -5.12 27.75 2.83
N SER A 228 -6.22 28.42 2.57
CA SER A 228 -6.69 29.56 3.38
C SER A 228 -6.93 29.13 4.83
N ILE A 229 -6.76 30.09 5.73
CA ILE A 229 -7.14 29.92 7.14
C ILE A 229 -8.61 30.23 7.26
N ILE A 230 -9.35 29.37 7.96
CA ILE A 230 -10.78 29.50 8.22
C ILE A 230 -11.07 29.40 9.71
N ASP A 231 -12.09 30.09 10.17
CA ASP A 231 -12.68 29.90 11.50
C ASP A 231 -13.57 28.65 11.48
N LYS A 232 -13.37 27.78 12.47
CA LYS A 232 -14.13 26.54 12.55
C LYS A 232 -14.56 26.24 14.00
N PRO A 233 -15.82 25.79 14.22
CA PRO A 233 -16.23 25.31 15.53
C PRO A 233 -15.33 24.20 16.05
N LEU A 234 -14.95 24.25 17.33
CA LEU A 234 -14.03 23.27 17.93
C LEU A 234 -14.51 21.82 17.74
N THR A 235 -15.81 21.60 17.81
CA THR A 235 -16.44 20.26 17.60
C THR A 235 -16.26 19.69 16.21
N GLU A 236 -15.86 20.50 15.23
CA GLU A 236 -15.66 20.09 13.84
C GLU A 236 -14.18 20.08 13.43
N CYS A 237 -13.25 20.33 14.37
CA CYS A 237 -11.84 20.53 14.07
C CYS A 237 -11.00 19.24 14.08
N LEU A 238 -11.60 18.08 14.36
CA LEU A 238 -10.86 16.81 14.35
C LEU A 238 -10.14 16.57 13.01
N ASN A 239 -8.84 16.24 13.08
CA ASN A 239 -7.96 16.04 11.93
C ASN A 239 -7.78 17.28 11.03
N TYR A 240 -7.98 18.47 11.57
CA TYR A 240 -7.50 19.72 10.98
C TYR A 240 -6.13 20.07 11.57
N ILE A 241 -5.47 21.05 10.98
CA ILE A 241 -4.20 21.58 11.47
C ILE A 241 -4.42 22.98 12.02
N CYS A 242 -4.02 23.21 13.24
CA CYS A 242 -4.12 24.52 13.88
C CYS A 242 -3.32 25.57 13.10
N ALA A 243 -3.90 26.72 12.82
CA ALA A 243 -3.28 27.77 12.01
C ALA A 243 -2.69 28.93 12.83
N GLU A 244 -2.79 28.87 14.16
CA GLU A 244 -2.31 29.91 15.08
C GLU A 244 -1.70 29.30 16.34
N ASP A 245 -0.90 30.11 17.08
CA ASP A 245 -0.51 29.80 18.43
C ASP A 245 -1.64 30.19 19.40
N ILE A 246 -2.03 29.27 20.26
CA ILE A 246 -3.15 29.43 21.18
C ILE A 246 -2.63 29.56 22.60
N TYR A 247 -3.00 30.67 23.25
CA TYR A 247 -2.65 30.97 24.62
C TYR A 247 -3.89 30.94 25.52
N ALA A 248 -3.75 30.41 26.72
CA ALA A 248 -4.83 30.36 27.69
C ALA A 248 -5.26 31.78 28.09
N LYS A 249 -6.54 32.09 27.96
CA LYS A 249 -7.14 33.37 28.35
C LYS A 249 -7.49 33.39 29.85
N GLU A 250 -7.68 32.23 30.43
CA GLU A 250 -8.07 31.99 31.80
C GLU A 250 -7.20 30.87 32.40
N PRO A 251 -6.90 30.91 33.71
CA PRO A 251 -6.17 29.82 34.35
C PRO A 251 -7.07 28.60 34.53
N PHE A 252 -6.49 27.40 34.54
CA PHE A 252 -7.21 26.16 34.87
C PHE A 252 -6.46 25.37 35.97
N PRO A 253 -7.12 24.97 37.06
CA PRO A 253 -8.48 25.32 37.43
C PRO A 253 -8.62 26.83 37.70
N PRO A 254 -9.84 27.41 37.55
CA PRO A 254 -10.08 28.84 37.79
C PRO A 254 -10.26 29.17 39.29
N PHE A 255 -10.29 28.19 40.16
CA PHE A 255 -10.42 28.30 41.61
C PHE A 255 -9.58 27.23 42.28
N ARG A 256 -9.28 27.44 43.58
CA ARG A 256 -8.64 26.41 44.39
C ARG A 256 -9.57 25.24 44.60
N ALA A 257 -9.13 24.02 44.35
CA ALA A 257 -9.92 22.82 44.39
C ALA A 257 -9.29 21.73 45.27
N SER A 258 -10.12 20.85 45.81
CA SER A 258 -9.63 19.68 46.53
C SER A 258 -9.08 18.62 45.56
N ILE A 259 -7.94 18.01 45.90
CA ILE A 259 -7.39 16.84 45.17
C ILE A 259 -7.99 15.53 45.70
N LYS A 260 -8.52 15.56 46.93
CA LYS A 260 -9.01 14.38 47.65
C LYS A 260 -10.46 14.54 48.12
N ASP A 261 -11.11 13.43 48.35
CA ASP A 261 -12.36 13.39 49.11
C ASP A 261 -12.01 13.43 50.59
N GLY A 262 -12.65 14.33 51.34
CA GLY A 262 -12.34 14.52 52.75
C GLY A 262 -12.94 15.77 53.37
N TYR A 263 -12.14 16.52 54.09
CA TYR A 263 -12.57 17.69 54.85
C TYR A 263 -11.65 18.89 54.61
N ALA A 264 -12.23 19.98 54.15
CA ALA A 264 -11.53 21.28 54.07
C ALA A 264 -11.47 21.93 55.45
N ILE A 265 -10.28 22.34 55.88
CA ILE A 265 -10.01 22.92 57.19
C ILE A 265 -9.22 24.21 57.07
N ARG A 266 -9.22 24.99 58.16
CA ARG A 266 -8.33 26.13 58.34
C ARG A 266 -7.30 25.79 59.38
N LEU A 267 -6.02 25.62 58.97
CA LEU A 267 -4.90 25.40 59.83
C LEU A 267 -4.30 26.75 60.26
N TYR A 268 -3.93 26.85 61.54
CA TYR A 268 -3.19 28.00 62.11
C TYR A 268 -1.72 27.62 62.43
N SER A 269 -1.40 26.34 62.41
CA SER A 269 -0.04 25.80 62.55
C SER A 269 0.02 24.39 61.93
N ASP A 270 1.23 23.89 61.66
CA ASP A 270 1.46 22.56 61.04
C ASP A 270 1.23 21.37 62.02
N ARG A 271 0.48 21.55 63.10
CA ARG A 271 0.15 20.49 64.07
C ARG A 271 -1.36 20.37 64.20
N SER A 272 -1.97 19.42 63.55
CA SER A 272 -3.42 19.21 63.51
C SER A 272 -3.86 17.84 64.00
N HIS A 273 -2.94 16.88 64.21
CA HIS A 273 -3.30 15.55 64.68
C HIS A 273 -3.93 15.56 66.07
N GLU A 274 -4.88 14.67 66.33
CA GLU A 274 -5.71 14.57 67.55
C GLU A 274 -6.68 15.72 67.80
N GLN A 275 -6.77 16.73 66.91
CA GLN A 275 -7.79 17.77 67.00
C GLN A 275 -9.14 17.30 66.50
N ILE A 276 -10.19 17.75 67.16
CA ILE A 276 -11.59 17.50 66.79
C ILE A 276 -12.10 18.71 66.06
N TYR A 277 -12.73 18.47 64.89
CA TYR A 277 -13.30 19.52 64.04
C TYR A 277 -14.81 19.28 63.94
N GLU A 278 -15.60 20.35 64.11
CA GLU A 278 -17.04 20.37 63.88
C GLU A 278 -17.35 20.44 62.39
N VAL A 279 -18.19 19.54 61.85
CA VAL A 279 -18.60 19.54 60.46
C VAL A 279 -19.78 20.49 60.27
N ILE A 280 -19.51 21.66 59.65
CA ILE A 280 -20.52 22.74 59.55
C ILE A 280 -21.20 22.81 58.18
N GLY A 281 -20.71 22.05 57.20
CA GLY A 281 -21.27 22.10 55.86
C GLY A 281 -20.63 21.08 54.90
N ARG A 282 -20.97 21.22 53.63
CA ARG A 282 -20.45 20.41 52.51
C ARG A 282 -20.17 21.29 51.29
N SER A 283 -19.08 21.02 50.59
CA SER A 283 -18.73 21.62 49.32
C SER A 283 -18.67 20.50 48.27
N ASP A 284 -19.64 20.46 47.40
CA ASP A 284 -19.70 19.50 46.29
C ASP A 284 -19.21 20.16 44.99
N ALA A 285 -18.64 19.36 44.08
CA ALA A 285 -18.23 19.85 42.76
C ALA A 285 -19.44 20.42 41.97
N GLY A 286 -19.30 21.66 41.53
CA GLY A 286 -20.40 22.40 40.84
C GLY A 286 -21.47 22.99 41.79
N GLY A 287 -21.27 22.92 43.12
CA GLY A 287 -22.16 23.55 44.12
C GLY A 287 -21.84 25.03 44.31
N ASP A 288 -22.86 25.82 44.65
CA ASP A 288 -22.74 27.30 44.89
C ASP A 288 -22.33 27.66 46.32
N ASP A 289 -22.22 26.71 47.26
CA ASP A 289 -22.02 26.95 48.70
C ASP A 289 -20.56 27.20 49.08
N THR A 290 -19.90 28.16 48.47
CA THR A 290 -18.48 28.49 48.72
C THR A 290 -18.23 29.60 49.76
N ASN A 291 -19.30 30.24 50.27
CA ASN A 291 -19.18 31.36 51.21
C ASN A 291 -19.08 30.93 52.69
N THR A 292 -18.84 29.65 52.97
CA THR A 292 -18.70 29.17 54.34
C THR A 292 -17.38 29.67 54.93
N LEU A 293 -17.45 30.56 55.91
CA LEU A 293 -16.28 31.06 56.64
C LEU A 293 -15.90 30.06 57.75
N LEU A 294 -14.80 29.35 57.56
CA LEU A 294 -14.25 28.42 58.54
C LEU A 294 -13.46 29.18 59.61
N ILE A 295 -13.76 28.92 60.90
CA ILE A 295 -12.98 29.30 62.03
C ILE A 295 -12.22 28.10 62.58
N GLU A 296 -11.37 28.29 63.56
CA GLU A 296 -10.60 27.21 64.23
C GLU A 296 -11.52 26.13 64.80
N GLY A 297 -11.20 24.85 64.56
CA GLY A 297 -12.03 23.70 65.00
C GLY A 297 -13.25 23.40 64.11
N GLN A 298 -13.43 24.06 62.98
CA GLN A 298 -14.49 23.79 62.02
C GLN A 298 -13.94 23.21 60.71
N CYS A 299 -14.72 22.33 60.09
CA CYS A 299 -14.42 21.77 58.77
C CYS A 299 -15.69 21.67 57.89
N VAL A 300 -15.45 21.53 56.61
CA VAL A 300 -16.50 21.29 55.60
C VAL A 300 -16.17 20.00 54.87
N VAL A 301 -17.12 19.10 54.72
CA VAL A 301 -16.96 17.94 53.83
C VAL A 301 -16.70 18.44 52.42
N ILE A 302 -15.71 17.90 51.75
CA ILE A 302 -15.34 18.31 50.40
C ILE A 302 -15.03 17.10 49.54
N ASN A 303 -15.48 17.12 48.30
CA ASN A 303 -15.18 16.09 47.33
C ASN A 303 -14.06 16.54 46.38
N THR A 304 -13.41 15.56 45.77
CA THR A 304 -12.37 15.80 44.74
C THR A 304 -12.91 16.71 43.64
N GLY A 305 -12.19 17.74 43.26
CA GLY A 305 -12.57 18.74 42.28
C GLY A 305 -13.55 19.80 42.76
N ALA A 306 -14.06 19.72 44.01
CA ALA A 306 -14.91 20.75 44.56
C ALA A 306 -14.09 22.01 44.90
N LYS A 307 -14.72 23.20 44.75
CA LYS A 307 -14.11 24.47 45.10
C LYS A 307 -13.84 24.54 46.60
N LEU A 308 -12.61 24.88 46.97
CA LEU A 308 -12.21 25.07 48.34
C LEU A 308 -12.88 26.34 48.89
N PRO A 309 -13.48 26.30 50.12
CA PRO A 309 -13.89 27.53 50.80
C PRO A 309 -12.72 28.51 50.94
N ASP A 310 -12.97 29.79 50.70
CA ASP A 310 -11.90 30.82 50.66
C ASP A 310 -11.09 30.91 51.98
N SER A 311 -11.71 30.54 53.10
CA SER A 311 -11.06 30.49 54.41
C SER A 311 -10.27 29.21 54.68
N ALA A 312 -10.44 28.16 53.88
CA ALA A 312 -9.71 26.91 54.05
C ALA A 312 -8.29 27.00 53.43
N ASN A 313 -7.36 26.32 54.05
CA ASN A 313 -5.95 26.29 53.62
C ASN A 313 -5.32 24.90 53.68
N ALA A 314 -6.11 23.87 53.93
CA ALA A 314 -5.72 22.47 53.80
C ALA A 314 -6.95 21.58 53.58
N VAL A 315 -6.74 20.44 52.95
CA VAL A 315 -7.70 19.34 52.84
C VAL A 315 -7.08 18.11 53.48
N ILE A 316 -7.88 17.41 54.29
CA ILE A 316 -7.52 16.12 54.87
C ILE A 316 -8.37 15.06 54.19
N GLN A 317 -7.73 14.04 53.65
CA GLN A 317 -8.43 12.92 53.05
C GLN A 317 -9.25 12.15 54.09
N ILE A 318 -10.35 11.54 53.69
CA ILE A 318 -11.28 10.87 54.57
C ILE A 318 -10.58 9.74 55.37
N GLU A 319 -9.60 9.07 54.81
CA GLU A 319 -8.83 7.98 55.40
C GLU A 319 -8.00 8.42 56.61
N ASP A 320 -7.63 9.69 56.65
CA ASP A 320 -6.85 10.29 57.77
C ASP A 320 -7.73 10.90 58.85
N THR A 321 -9.01 10.55 58.89
CA THR A 321 -10.00 11.03 59.84
C THR A 321 -10.78 9.89 60.48
N GLN A 322 -11.32 10.14 61.70
CA GLN A 322 -12.28 9.27 62.36
C GLN A 322 -13.51 10.08 62.78
N VAL A 323 -14.69 9.54 62.53
CA VAL A 323 -15.94 10.16 63.01
C VAL A 323 -15.94 10.13 64.53
N HIS A 324 -15.99 11.33 65.17
CA HIS A 324 -16.02 11.49 66.60
C HIS A 324 -17.45 11.48 67.14
N GLU A 325 -18.35 12.26 66.54
CA GLU A 325 -19.77 12.28 66.87
C GLU A 325 -20.64 12.28 65.60
N ARG A 326 -21.85 11.65 65.71
CA ARG A 326 -22.85 11.66 64.66
C ARG A 326 -24.08 12.42 65.11
N HIS A 327 -24.80 13.02 64.16
CA HIS A 327 -26.12 13.58 64.42
C HIS A 327 -27.13 12.45 64.68
N ALA A 328 -28.09 12.66 65.60
CA ALA A 328 -29.19 11.71 65.84
C ALA A 328 -30.12 11.53 64.62
N THR A 329 -30.25 12.56 63.81
CA THR A 329 -30.90 12.60 62.51
C THR A 329 -30.02 13.41 61.58
N LYS A 330 -30.01 13.08 60.27
CA LYS A 330 -29.22 13.83 59.29
C LYS A 330 -29.52 15.32 59.37
N HIS A 331 -28.48 16.10 59.58
CA HIS A 331 -28.56 17.57 59.58
C HIS A 331 -27.93 18.10 58.32
N ASN A 332 -28.69 18.85 57.51
CA ASN A 332 -28.24 19.34 56.21
C ASN A 332 -27.65 18.24 55.28
N GLY A 333 -28.22 17.03 55.33
CA GLY A 333 -27.75 15.88 54.56
C GLY A 333 -26.50 15.17 55.12
N LEU A 334 -25.94 15.65 56.25
CA LEU A 334 -24.75 15.10 56.87
C LEU A 334 -25.10 14.22 58.06
N ASP A 335 -24.43 13.06 58.17
CA ASP A 335 -24.49 12.16 59.35
C ASP A 335 -23.45 12.52 60.42
N GLU A 336 -22.34 13.12 60.00
CA GLU A 336 -21.19 13.41 60.85
C GLU A 336 -21.36 14.81 61.48
N LYS A 337 -21.30 14.84 62.79
CA LYS A 337 -21.35 16.08 63.57
C LYS A 337 -19.95 16.62 63.83
N SER A 338 -19.00 15.74 64.13
CA SER A 338 -17.60 16.07 64.31
C SER A 338 -16.69 14.92 63.90
N ILE A 339 -15.49 15.25 63.50
CA ILE A 339 -14.41 14.34 63.12
C ILE A 339 -13.16 14.58 63.93
N ARG A 340 -12.35 13.54 64.11
CA ARG A 340 -11.01 13.62 64.66
C ARG A 340 -9.98 13.38 63.56
N ILE A 341 -8.99 14.21 63.43
CA ILE A 341 -7.85 14.03 62.52
C ILE A 341 -6.86 13.08 63.20
N VAL A 342 -6.43 12.02 62.48
CA VAL A 342 -5.51 10.99 63.01
C VAL A 342 -4.14 10.99 62.39
N SER A 343 -3.89 11.88 61.43
CA SER A 343 -2.57 12.09 60.81
C SER A 343 -2.16 13.56 60.85
N ASP A 344 -0.86 13.83 60.66
CA ASP A 344 -0.36 15.20 60.52
C ASP A 344 -0.85 15.81 59.20
N CYS A 345 -1.20 17.08 59.23
CA CYS A 345 -1.60 17.87 58.06
C CYS A 345 -0.77 19.14 57.97
N SER A 346 -0.38 19.51 56.79
CA SER A 346 0.40 20.71 56.50
C SER A 346 -0.40 21.73 55.69
N LEU A 347 0.06 22.98 55.74
CA LEU A 347 -0.52 24.05 54.92
C LEU A 347 -0.46 23.70 53.45
N ASN A 348 -1.54 24.01 52.74
CA ASN A 348 -1.78 23.71 51.30
C ASN A 348 -1.78 22.23 50.94
N GLN A 349 -1.88 21.34 51.93
CA GLN A 349 -2.00 19.90 51.67
C GLN A 349 -3.27 19.60 50.86
N ASP A 350 -3.14 18.71 49.83
CA ASP A 350 -4.20 18.22 48.98
C ASP A 350 -5.08 19.31 48.32
N ILE A 351 -4.49 20.47 48.06
CA ILE A 351 -5.10 21.61 47.38
C ILE A 351 -4.45 21.74 46.01
N ARG A 352 -5.28 21.89 44.99
CA ARG A 352 -4.88 22.28 43.65
C ARG A 352 -5.14 23.76 43.50
N ASP A 353 -4.08 24.53 43.29
CA ASP A 353 -4.16 25.98 43.22
C ASP A 353 -4.67 26.45 41.84
N ILE A 354 -5.05 27.72 41.76
CA ILE A 354 -5.49 28.36 40.52
C ILE A 354 -4.37 28.29 39.49
N GLY A 355 -4.65 27.71 38.33
CA GLY A 355 -3.69 27.63 37.22
C GLY A 355 -2.64 26.52 37.36
N ASP A 356 -2.80 25.57 38.27
CA ASP A 356 -1.86 24.45 38.42
C ASP A 356 -1.71 23.60 37.15
N ASP A 357 -2.77 23.48 36.35
CA ASP A 357 -2.71 22.71 35.11
C ASP A 357 -2.36 23.57 33.90
N VAL A 358 -2.95 24.78 33.85
CA VAL A 358 -2.73 25.74 32.76
C VAL A 358 -2.77 27.13 33.33
N GLN A 359 -1.65 27.84 33.24
CA GLN A 359 -1.55 29.22 33.72
C GLN A 359 -2.16 30.21 32.70
N MET A 360 -2.67 31.33 33.21
CA MET A 360 -3.11 32.42 32.32
C MET A 360 -1.93 32.92 31.47
N GLY A 361 -2.12 32.97 30.14
CA GLY A 361 -1.10 33.38 29.18
C GLY A 361 -0.12 32.28 28.80
N GLU A 362 -0.31 31.05 29.28
CA GLU A 362 0.50 29.90 28.88
C GLU A 362 0.17 29.50 27.42
N LEU A 363 1.19 29.07 26.64
CA LEU A 363 1.04 28.56 25.31
C LEU A 363 0.43 27.13 25.38
N VAL A 364 -0.87 27.04 25.07
CA VAL A 364 -1.64 25.79 25.14
C VAL A 364 -1.40 24.91 23.92
N LEU A 365 -1.35 25.52 22.73
CA LEU A 365 -1.16 24.79 21.47
C LEU A 365 -0.37 25.64 20.48
N GLN A 366 0.61 25.01 19.84
CA GLN A 366 1.39 25.68 18.80
C GLN A 366 0.70 25.60 17.44
N LYS A 367 0.97 26.58 16.61
CA LYS A 367 0.62 26.58 15.20
C LYS A 367 1.18 25.34 14.49
N ASN A 368 0.44 24.84 13.52
CA ASN A 368 0.72 23.65 12.69
C ASN A 368 0.69 22.31 13.45
N VAL A 369 0.15 22.26 14.65
CA VAL A 369 -0.12 21.01 15.37
C VAL A 369 -1.40 20.35 14.80
N PRO A 370 -1.40 19.04 14.51
CA PRO A 370 -2.62 18.30 14.16
C PRO A 370 -3.59 18.25 15.35
N LEU A 371 -4.85 18.52 15.11
CA LEU A 371 -5.91 18.51 16.13
C LEU A 371 -6.47 17.10 16.30
N GLY A 372 -5.96 16.40 17.31
CA GLY A 372 -6.49 15.12 17.77
C GLY A 372 -7.45 15.28 18.96
N PRO A 373 -7.94 14.17 19.54
CA PRO A 373 -8.87 14.22 20.68
C PRO A 373 -8.31 14.94 21.92
N ALA A 374 -7.01 14.78 22.22
CA ALA A 374 -6.37 15.41 23.37
C ALA A 374 -6.27 16.93 23.19
N GLU A 375 -5.86 17.39 21.99
CA GLU A 375 -5.77 18.81 21.65
C GLU A 375 -7.13 19.47 21.74
N LEU A 376 -8.18 18.84 21.19
CA LEU A 376 -9.55 19.37 21.28
C LEU A 376 -10.06 19.42 22.72
N GLY A 377 -9.78 18.41 23.52
CA GLY A 377 -10.09 18.42 24.95
C GLY A 377 -9.41 19.55 25.70
N LEU A 378 -8.11 19.75 25.46
CA LEU A 378 -7.34 20.85 26.04
C LEU A 378 -7.88 22.21 25.65
N LEU A 379 -8.20 22.42 24.37
CA LEU A 379 -8.77 23.67 23.88
C LEU A 379 -10.16 23.95 24.47
N ALA A 380 -10.97 22.93 24.68
CA ALA A 380 -12.24 23.03 25.38
C ALA A 380 -12.06 23.43 26.86
N THR A 381 -11.03 22.88 27.52
CA THR A 381 -10.71 23.21 28.93
C THR A 381 -10.40 24.70 29.09
N VAL A 382 -9.71 25.32 28.13
CA VAL A 382 -9.43 26.78 28.16
C VAL A 382 -10.52 27.62 27.51
N GLY A 383 -11.72 27.07 27.33
CA GLY A 383 -12.94 27.80 26.96
C GLY A 383 -13.06 28.23 25.50
N LEU A 384 -12.29 27.62 24.58
CA LEU A 384 -12.37 27.96 23.16
C LEU A 384 -13.56 27.29 22.49
N GLN A 385 -14.35 28.08 21.74
CA GLN A 385 -15.49 27.58 20.96
C GLN A 385 -15.15 27.45 19.49
N THR A 386 -14.31 28.32 18.95
CA THR A 386 -13.85 28.36 17.56
C THR A 386 -12.35 28.56 17.53
N ILE A 387 -11.69 28.03 16.50
CA ILE A 387 -10.26 28.18 16.27
C ILE A 387 -9.96 28.38 14.80
N HIS A 388 -8.83 29.01 14.50
CA HIS A 388 -8.30 29.13 13.16
C HIS A 388 -7.61 27.82 12.74
N VAL A 389 -8.05 27.25 11.63
CA VAL A 389 -7.45 26.05 11.04
C VAL A 389 -7.15 26.26 9.57
N TYR A 390 -6.19 25.49 9.01
CA TYR A 390 -6.03 25.44 7.56
C TYR A 390 -7.20 24.69 6.93
N ASP A 391 -7.80 25.28 5.88
CA ASP A 391 -8.87 24.64 5.13
C ASP A 391 -8.34 23.38 4.39
N LYS A 392 -9.25 22.55 3.90
CA LYS A 392 -8.93 21.36 3.12
C LYS A 392 -9.13 21.62 1.63
N PRO A 393 -8.21 21.14 0.76
CA PRO A 393 -8.33 21.36 -0.67
C PRO A 393 -9.54 20.60 -1.25
N ARG A 394 -10.13 21.16 -2.29
CA ARG A 394 -11.13 20.52 -3.13
C ARG A 394 -10.41 19.70 -4.18
N VAL A 395 -10.73 18.42 -4.30
CA VAL A 395 -10.05 17.49 -5.20
C VAL A 395 -11.04 16.87 -6.16
N VAL A 396 -10.80 17.01 -7.46
CA VAL A 396 -11.53 16.29 -8.50
C VAL A 396 -10.70 15.08 -8.94
N VAL A 397 -11.33 13.92 -9.06
CA VAL A 397 -10.75 12.70 -9.63
C VAL A 397 -11.47 12.37 -10.92
N LEU A 398 -10.75 12.30 -12.03
CA LEU A 398 -11.27 11.94 -13.35
C LEU A 398 -10.48 10.80 -13.97
N SER A 399 -11.08 10.10 -14.90
CA SER A 399 -10.43 9.03 -15.69
C SER A 399 -10.50 9.34 -17.17
N THR A 400 -9.54 8.82 -17.95
CA THR A 400 -9.56 8.90 -19.41
C THR A 400 -9.32 7.53 -20.02
N GLY A 401 -10.08 7.21 -21.05
CA GLY A 401 -9.94 5.97 -21.79
C GLY A 401 -11.26 5.47 -22.38
N ASN A 402 -11.24 5.13 -23.65
CA ASN A 402 -12.41 4.53 -24.33
C ASN A 402 -12.70 3.10 -23.88
N GLU A 403 -11.72 2.45 -23.24
CA GLU A 403 -11.84 1.11 -22.64
C GLU A 403 -12.60 1.12 -21.33
N LEU A 404 -12.81 2.29 -20.72
CA LEU A 404 -13.44 2.39 -19.40
C LEU A 404 -14.97 2.35 -19.51
N MET A 405 -15.59 1.70 -18.53
CA MET A 405 -17.04 1.66 -18.34
C MET A 405 -17.39 1.82 -16.87
N SER A 406 -18.63 2.22 -16.60
CA SER A 406 -19.17 2.30 -15.24
C SER A 406 -19.10 0.95 -14.52
N ILE A 407 -19.00 1.00 -13.18
CA ILE A 407 -18.89 -0.20 -12.33
C ILE A 407 -20.14 -1.09 -12.37
N ASP A 408 -21.31 -0.48 -12.58
CA ASP A 408 -22.63 -1.12 -12.63
C ASP A 408 -22.96 -1.66 -14.04
N ALA A 409 -22.19 -1.28 -15.04
CA ALA A 409 -22.40 -1.79 -16.39
C ALA A 409 -22.13 -3.30 -16.46
N PRO A 410 -22.98 -4.08 -17.16
CA PRO A 410 -22.74 -5.50 -17.35
C PRO A 410 -21.47 -5.72 -18.18
N LEU A 411 -20.67 -6.73 -17.81
CA LEU A 411 -19.53 -7.15 -18.60
C LEU A 411 -20.05 -7.72 -19.94
N THR A 412 -19.62 -7.11 -21.03
CA THR A 412 -19.87 -7.55 -22.38
C THR A 412 -18.54 -7.84 -23.07
N ASP A 413 -18.54 -8.62 -24.16
CA ASP A 413 -17.33 -8.90 -24.97
C ASP A 413 -16.81 -7.66 -25.74
N SER A 414 -17.15 -6.46 -25.30
CA SER A 414 -16.84 -5.19 -25.95
C SER A 414 -15.38 -4.71 -25.78
N GLY A 415 -14.52 -5.49 -25.10
CA GLY A 415 -13.14 -5.09 -24.79
C GLY A 415 -13.03 -3.98 -23.75
N LYS A 416 -14.11 -3.68 -23.02
CA LYS A 416 -14.15 -2.65 -21.96
C LYS A 416 -13.90 -3.24 -20.59
N ILE A 417 -13.32 -2.42 -19.72
CA ILE A 417 -13.03 -2.72 -18.31
C ILE A 417 -13.71 -1.71 -17.39
N ARG A 418 -14.04 -2.10 -16.16
CA ARG A 418 -14.61 -1.19 -15.17
C ARG A 418 -13.57 -0.20 -14.68
N ASP A 419 -13.98 1.07 -14.51
CA ASP A 419 -13.13 2.11 -13.94
C ASP A 419 -12.93 1.89 -12.42
N SER A 420 -11.90 1.13 -12.09
CA SER A 420 -11.53 0.85 -10.69
C SER A 420 -10.66 1.95 -10.08
N ASN A 421 -9.89 2.70 -10.88
CA ASN A 421 -8.96 3.70 -10.41
C ASN A 421 -9.67 4.87 -9.73
N LYS A 422 -10.73 5.37 -10.33
CA LYS A 422 -11.50 6.50 -9.81
C LYS A 422 -12.07 6.20 -8.42
N ILE A 423 -12.74 5.06 -8.26
CA ILE A 423 -13.27 4.64 -6.94
C ILE A 423 -12.16 4.48 -5.91
N MET A 424 -11.07 3.83 -6.29
CA MET A 424 -9.91 3.61 -5.41
C MET A 424 -9.33 4.93 -4.92
N LEU A 425 -9.09 5.89 -5.81
CA LEU A 425 -8.50 7.19 -5.46
C LEU A 425 -9.47 8.07 -4.67
N MET A 426 -10.75 8.10 -5.04
CA MET A 426 -11.77 8.84 -4.28
C MET A 426 -11.92 8.28 -2.86
N SER A 427 -11.87 6.96 -2.70
CA SER A 427 -11.90 6.32 -1.38
C SER A 427 -10.65 6.64 -0.57
N ALA A 428 -9.48 6.61 -1.17
CA ALA A 428 -8.21 6.93 -0.51
C ALA A 428 -8.13 8.41 -0.09
N LEU A 429 -8.72 9.33 -0.86
CA LEU A 429 -8.84 10.74 -0.48
C LEU A 429 -9.78 10.94 0.72
N LYS A 430 -10.90 10.22 0.76
CA LYS A 430 -11.84 10.26 1.90
C LYS A 430 -11.20 9.67 3.17
N ASP A 431 -10.42 8.59 3.02
CA ASP A 431 -9.64 7.99 4.12
C ASP A 431 -8.60 8.98 4.69
N LEU A 432 -8.02 9.84 3.85
CA LEU A 432 -7.17 10.95 4.26
C LEU A 432 -7.97 12.15 4.84
N ASN A 433 -9.28 11.98 5.06
CA ASN A 433 -10.19 12.99 5.57
C ASN A 433 -10.32 14.26 4.68
N ILE A 434 -10.17 14.11 3.36
CA ILE A 434 -10.52 15.17 2.39
C ILE A 434 -12.04 15.19 2.24
N GLN A 435 -12.66 16.31 2.61
CA GLN A 435 -14.12 16.43 2.64
C GLN A 435 -14.73 16.67 1.25
N HIS A 436 -14.05 17.43 0.39
CA HIS A 436 -14.53 17.82 -0.93
C HIS A 436 -13.84 16.99 -2.03
N VAL A 437 -14.22 15.71 -2.13
CA VAL A 437 -13.79 14.79 -3.19
C VAL A 437 -14.92 14.71 -4.23
N ILE A 438 -14.63 15.17 -5.44
CA ILE A 438 -15.60 15.33 -6.52
C ILE A 438 -15.29 14.30 -7.63
N ASP A 439 -16.32 13.62 -8.12
CA ASP A 439 -16.23 12.79 -9.31
C ASP A 439 -16.20 13.70 -10.57
N GLY A 440 -15.08 13.65 -11.32
CA GLY A 440 -14.84 14.44 -12.51
C GLY A 440 -15.24 13.74 -13.81
N ASP A 441 -16.08 12.72 -13.73
CA ASP A 441 -16.50 11.89 -14.85
C ASP A 441 -15.37 11.10 -15.52
N THR A 442 -15.66 10.48 -16.66
CA THR A 442 -14.71 9.74 -17.48
C THR A 442 -14.68 10.32 -18.88
N ALA A 443 -13.57 10.94 -19.25
CA ALA A 443 -13.38 11.50 -20.58
C ALA A 443 -13.08 10.40 -21.60
N LYS A 444 -13.62 10.53 -22.81
CA LYS A 444 -13.21 9.71 -23.94
C LYS A 444 -11.86 10.16 -24.48
N ASP A 445 -11.16 9.27 -25.23
CA ASP A 445 -9.88 9.57 -25.89
C ASP A 445 -10.06 10.48 -27.13
N ASP A 446 -10.80 11.58 -26.97
CA ASP A 446 -10.93 12.63 -27.96
C ASP A 446 -10.70 14.01 -27.33
N GLU A 447 -10.19 14.94 -28.12
CA GLU A 447 -9.76 16.26 -27.67
C GLU A 447 -10.90 17.03 -27.00
N ILE A 448 -12.11 16.99 -27.57
CA ILE A 448 -13.26 17.75 -27.09
C ILE A 448 -13.70 17.25 -25.71
N SER A 449 -13.86 15.93 -25.57
CA SER A 449 -14.26 15.32 -24.29
C SER A 449 -13.25 15.62 -23.19
N VAL A 450 -11.95 15.47 -23.47
CA VAL A 450 -10.88 15.76 -22.47
C VAL A 450 -10.86 17.24 -22.09
N ILE A 451 -11.00 18.17 -23.05
CA ILE A 451 -11.03 19.61 -22.75
C ILE A 451 -12.22 19.95 -21.85
N GLN A 452 -13.44 19.49 -22.18
CA GLN A 452 -14.63 19.78 -21.40
C GLN A 452 -14.52 19.23 -19.97
N THR A 453 -14.06 18.00 -19.82
CA THR A 453 -13.88 17.36 -18.50
C THR A 453 -12.84 18.10 -17.66
N LEU A 454 -11.68 18.44 -18.26
CA LEU A 454 -10.63 19.19 -17.55
C LEU A 454 -11.09 20.60 -17.17
N GLN A 455 -11.82 21.30 -18.04
CA GLN A 455 -12.32 22.63 -17.76
C GLN A 455 -13.26 22.63 -16.54
N SER A 456 -14.26 21.73 -16.54
CA SER A 456 -15.17 21.56 -15.40
C SER A 456 -14.41 21.19 -14.12
N ALA A 457 -13.41 20.30 -14.23
CA ALA A 457 -12.59 19.88 -13.09
C ALA A 457 -11.79 21.06 -12.49
N PHE A 458 -11.13 21.88 -13.32
CA PHE A 458 -10.35 23.02 -12.85
C PHE A 458 -11.21 24.15 -12.26
N GLU A 459 -12.45 24.32 -12.72
CA GLU A 459 -13.38 25.29 -12.13
C GLU A 459 -13.80 24.89 -10.71
N LEU A 460 -13.95 23.59 -10.46
CA LEU A 460 -14.46 23.04 -9.20
C LEU A 460 -13.39 22.78 -8.14
N ALA A 461 -12.14 22.52 -8.52
CA ALA A 461 -11.11 21.99 -7.64
C ALA A 461 -9.87 22.88 -7.50
N ASP A 462 -9.13 22.66 -6.41
CA ASP A 462 -7.76 23.16 -6.21
C ASP A 462 -6.74 22.18 -6.80
N ILE A 463 -7.06 20.87 -6.75
CA ILE A 463 -6.26 19.77 -7.29
C ILE A 463 -7.12 18.92 -8.22
N VAL A 464 -6.61 18.65 -9.40
CA VAL A 464 -7.20 17.68 -10.35
C VAL A 464 -6.29 16.46 -10.46
N ILE A 465 -6.85 15.29 -10.22
CA ILE A 465 -6.18 13.99 -10.39
C ILE A 465 -6.82 13.28 -11.58
N SER A 466 -6.00 13.00 -12.60
CA SER A 466 -6.42 12.23 -13.77
C SER A 466 -5.76 10.85 -13.76
N THR A 467 -6.48 9.80 -14.12
CA THR A 467 -5.91 8.47 -14.38
C THR A 467 -6.04 8.10 -15.84
N GLY A 468 -4.95 7.56 -16.43
CA GLY A 468 -4.86 7.29 -17.87
C GLY A 468 -4.45 8.53 -18.68
N GLY A 469 -4.24 8.38 -19.99
CA GLY A 469 -3.93 9.45 -20.93
C GLY A 469 -2.60 10.19 -20.73
N VAL A 470 -1.66 9.65 -19.94
CA VAL A 470 -0.38 10.32 -19.57
C VAL A 470 0.88 9.56 -20.00
N SER A 471 0.74 8.44 -20.70
CA SER A 471 1.86 7.62 -21.19
C SER A 471 2.46 8.21 -22.50
N MET A 472 3.06 7.39 -23.34
CA MET A 472 3.67 7.75 -24.62
C MET A 472 2.85 7.30 -25.84
N GLY A 473 1.59 6.91 -25.63
CA GLY A 473 0.71 6.46 -26.69
C GLY A 473 0.20 7.59 -27.60
N ASP A 474 -0.18 7.28 -28.82
CA ASP A 474 -0.76 8.25 -29.78
C ASP A 474 -2.04 8.92 -29.27
N LYS A 475 -2.67 8.33 -28.24
CA LYS A 475 -3.92 8.79 -27.62
C LYS A 475 -3.72 9.56 -26.32
N ASP A 476 -2.47 9.80 -25.90
CA ASP A 476 -2.16 10.51 -24.65
C ASP A 476 -2.25 12.04 -24.86
N LEU A 477 -3.47 12.50 -25.03
CA LEU A 477 -3.80 13.89 -25.39
C LEU A 477 -3.62 14.88 -24.22
N ILE A 478 -3.60 14.41 -22.97
CA ILE A 478 -3.68 15.26 -21.77
C ILE A 478 -2.57 16.31 -21.74
N LYS A 479 -1.31 15.92 -21.98
CA LYS A 479 -0.17 16.86 -21.90
C LYS A 479 -0.27 17.98 -22.93
N SER A 480 -0.65 17.64 -24.17
CA SER A 480 -0.82 18.63 -25.24
C SER A 480 -2.01 19.55 -24.97
N ILE A 481 -3.10 19.02 -24.43
CA ILE A 481 -4.30 19.81 -24.06
C ILE A 481 -3.97 20.75 -22.90
N LEU A 482 -3.31 20.27 -21.84
CA LEU A 482 -2.88 21.09 -20.71
C LEU A 482 -2.03 22.27 -21.19
N THR A 483 -1.04 22.03 -22.04
CA THR A 483 -0.16 23.10 -22.54
C THR A 483 -0.90 24.04 -23.50
N ASN A 484 -1.65 23.52 -24.47
CA ASN A 484 -2.19 24.31 -25.57
C ASN A 484 -3.52 25.00 -25.26
N ARG A 485 -4.33 24.43 -24.34
CA ARG A 485 -5.67 24.94 -24.02
C ARG A 485 -5.76 25.61 -22.65
N PHE A 486 -4.99 25.10 -21.67
CA PHE A 486 -5.00 25.65 -20.31
C PHE A 486 -3.75 26.45 -19.98
N ASN A 487 -2.84 26.64 -20.95
CA ASN A 487 -1.56 27.32 -20.77
C ASN A 487 -0.78 26.79 -19.54
N ALA A 488 -0.92 25.47 -19.30
CA ALA A 488 -0.33 24.82 -18.15
C ALA A 488 1.19 24.63 -18.31
N THR A 489 1.92 24.80 -17.23
CA THR A 489 3.34 24.43 -17.14
C THR A 489 3.43 22.97 -16.69
N ILE A 490 3.97 22.09 -17.55
CA ILE A 490 4.29 20.72 -17.19
C ILE A 490 5.68 20.73 -16.55
N HIS A 491 5.75 20.48 -15.25
CA HIS A 491 6.99 20.46 -14.50
C HIS A 491 7.77 19.18 -14.71
N PHE A 492 7.06 18.04 -14.77
CA PHE A 492 7.62 16.75 -15.17
C PHE A 492 6.55 15.82 -15.75
N GLY A 493 6.98 14.88 -16.59
CA GLY A 493 6.10 13.89 -17.21
C GLY A 493 6.59 12.45 -17.05
N ARG A 494 7.71 12.23 -16.35
CA ARG A 494 8.29 10.90 -16.13
C ARG A 494 9.12 10.86 -14.85
N LEU A 495 9.00 9.76 -14.09
CA LEU A 495 9.71 9.53 -12.83
C LEU A 495 10.60 8.29 -12.90
N GLN A 496 11.76 8.39 -12.24
CA GLN A 496 12.68 7.25 -12.07
C GLN A 496 12.18 6.37 -10.91
N MET A 497 11.07 5.68 -11.15
CA MET A 497 10.46 4.81 -10.15
C MET A 497 9.77 3.59 -10.78
N LYS A 498 9.55 2.57 -9.98
CA LYS A 498 8.75 1.37 -10.30
C LYS A 498 7.86 1.01 -9.10
N PRO A 499 6.51 0.85 -9.32
CA PRO A 499 5.74 1.29 -10.48
C PRO A 499 5.55 2.82 -10.51
N GLY A 500 4.94 3.38 -11.57
CA GLY A 500 4.54 4.80 -11.61
C GLY A 500 5.34 5.69 -12.57
N LYS A 501 6.25 5.12 -13.40
CA LYS A 501 7.10 5.87 -14.34
C LYS A 501 6.39 6.99 -15.13
N PRO A 502 5.19 6.82 -15.75
CA PRO A 502 4.58 7.86 -16.58
C PRO A 502 3.72 8.85 -15.76
N THR A 503 4.10 9.19 -14.53
CA THR A 503 3.41 10.18 -13.73
C THR A 503 3.76 11.59 -14.21
N THR A 504 2.75 12.45 -14.31
CA THR A 504 2.85 13.85 -14.76
C THR A 504 2.40 14.79 -13.66
N PHE A 505 3.12 15.89 -13.48
CA PHE A 505 2.71 17.00 -12.62
C PHE A 505 2.74 18.30 -13.42
N ALA A 506 1.68 19.08 -13.34
CA ALA A 506 1.54 20.34 -14.00
C ALA A 506 0.80 21.36 -13.11
N THR A 507 0.97 22.64 -13.44
CA THR A 507 0.21 23.74 -12.84
C THR A 507 -0.38 24.61 -13.93
N CYS A 508 -1.56 25.16 -13.69
CA CYS A 508 -2.18 26.19 -14.53
C CYS A 508 -2.90 27.20 -13.64
N GLU A 509 -3.32 28.29 -14.26
CA GLU A 509 -4.15 29.31 -13.59
C GLU A 509 -5.54 29.33 -14.23
N VAL A 510 -6.57 29.19 -13.42
CA VAL A 510 -7.97 29.25 -13.87
C VAL A 510 -8.72 30.19 -12.93
N ASN A 511 -9.38 31.21 -13.50
CA ASN A 511 -10.09 32.25 -12.75
C ASN A 511 -9.23 32.95 -11.69
N GLY A 512 -7.94 33.25 -12.03
CA GLY A 512 -6.99 33.89 -11.11
C GLY A 512 -6.54 33.03 -9.94
N LYS A 513 -6.80 31.71 -9.99
CA LYS A 513 -6.38 30.75 -8.96
C LYS A 513 -5.47 29.69 -9.55
N LYS A 514 -4.34 29.46 -8.88
CA LYS A 514 -3.40 28.38 -9.24
C LYS A 514 -4.05 27.04 -8.99
N LYS A 515 -3.97 26.14 -9.96
CA LYS A 515 -4.48 24.78 -9.92
C LYS A 515 -3.33 23.79 -10.05
N LEU A 516 -3.38 22.70 -9.30
CA LEU A 516 -2.42 21.60 -9.39
C LEU A 516 -3.05 20.44 -10.16
N PHE A 517 -2.28 19.86 -11.06
CA PHE A 517 -2.69 18.70 -11.85
C PHE A 517 -1.75 17.54 -11.65
N PHE A 518 -2.30 16.38 -11.29
CA PHE A 518 -1.60 15.10 -11.22
C PHE A 518 -2.16 14.14 -12.25
N GLY A 519 -1.37 13.83 -13.27
CA GLY A 519 -1.68 12.77 -14.23
C GLY A 519 -1.05 11.47 -13.78
N LEU A 520 -1.86 10.56 -13.26
CA LEU A 520 -1.43 9.27 -12.75
C LEU A 520 -1.56 8.18 -13.83
N PRO A 521 -0.73 7.13 -13.78
CA PRO A 521 -0.80 6.04 -14.75
C PRO A 521 -2.16 5.32 -14.75
N GLY A 522 -2.56 4.76 -15.91
CA GLY A 522 -3.78 3.94 -16.03
C GLY A 522 -3.71 2.61 -15.27
N ASN A 523 -2.53 2.02 -15.07
CA ASN A 523 -2.38 0.81 -14.26
C ASN A 523 -2.70 1.09 -12.78
N PRO A 524 -3.62 0.33 -12.14
CA PRO A 524 -4.18 0.68 -10.84
C PRO A 524 -3.15 0.74 -9.70
N VAL A 525 -2.20 -0.19 -9.66
CA VAL A 525 -1.15 -0.16 -8.63
C VAL A 525 -0.19 1.01 -8.85
N SER A 526 0.10 1.34 -10.12
CA SER A 526 0.92 2.53 -10.41
C SER A 526 0.23 3.81 -9.98
N ALA A 527 -1.07 3.94 -10.24
CA ALA A 527 -1.87 5.08 -9.80
C ALA A 527 -1.87 5.22 -8.27
N LEU A 528 -2.10 4.12 -7.55
CA LEU A 528 -2.16 4.10 -6.09
C LEU A 528 -0.80 4.42 -5.46
N VAL A 529 0.29 3.83 -5.96
CA VAL A 529 1.65 4.12 -5.46
C VAL A 529 2.03 5.58 -5.74
N SER A 530 1.75 6.10 -6.94
CA SER A 530 1.98 7.52 -7.24
C SER A 530 1.12 8.45 -6.37
N TYR A 531 -0.11 8.08 -6.07
CA TYR A 531 -0.98 8.79 -5.13
C TYR A 531 -0.33 8.87 -3.73
N TRP A 532 0.09 7.75 -3.17
CA TRP A 532 0.72 7.74 -1.85
C TRP A 532 2.00 8.57 -1.80
N LEU A 533 2.85 8.46 -2.84
CA LEU A 533 4.16 9.09 -2.84
C LEU A 533 4.14 10.59 -3.17
N LEU A 534 3.18 11.05 -3.96
CA LEU A 534 3.16 12.42 -4.49
C LEU A 534 1.93 13.20 -4.00
N VAL A 535 0.73 12.65 -4.18
CA VAL A 535 -0.51 13.37 -3.89
C VAL A 535 -0.72 13.53 -2.38
N VAL A 536 -0.54 12.46 -1.60
CA VAL A 536 -0.71 12.51 -0.14
C VAL A 536 0.21 13.53 0.53
N PRO A 537 1.53 13.56 0.26
CA PRO A 537 2.40 14.59 0.82
C PRO A 537 2.01 16.01 0.37
N THR A 538 1.57 16.18 -0.88
CA THR A 538 1.10 17.48 -1.39
C THR A 538 -0.12 17.97 -0.63
N LEU A 539 -1.12 17.10 -0.46
CA LEU A 539 -2.34 17.42 0.30
C LEU A 539 -1.99 17.80 1.74
N LYS A 540 -1.17 17.01 2.42
CA LYS A 540 -0.71 17.30 3.78
C LYS A 540 0.01 18.65 3.86
N HIS A 541 0.91 18.94 2.89
CA HIS A 541 1.59 20.23 2.82
C HIS A 541 0.60 21.40 2.68
N MET A 542 -0.37 21.27 1.78
CA MET A 542 -1.39 22.29 1.55
C MET A 542 -2.28 22.50 2.79
N MET A 543 -2.57 21.45 3.53
CA MET A 543 -3.33 21.50 4.80
C MET A 543 -2.51 21.99 6.00
N GLY A 544 -1.24 22.39 5.83
CA GLY A 544 -0.43 23.00 6.88
C GLY A 544 0.42 22.04 7.71
N HIS A 545 0.50 20.75 7.37
CA HIS A 545 1.42 19.83 8.06
C HIS A 545 2.88 20.27 7.89
N ILE A 546 3.66 20.27 8.99
CA ILE A 546 5.10 20.56 8.97
C ILE A 546 5.88 19.40 8.32
N GLN A 547 5.48 18.16 8.63
CA GLN A 547 6.07 16.94 8.12
C GLN A 547 5.05 16.22 7.21
N PRO A 548 4.92 16.62 5.93
CA PRO A 548 3.90 16.08 5.05
C PRO A 548 4.23 14.69 4.51
N HIS A 549 5.49 14.27 4.55
CA HIS A 549 5.93 12.97 4.08
C HIS A 549 5.41 11.81 4.95
N HIS A 550 5.37 10.62 4.37
CA HIS A 550 5.17 9.41 5.15
C HIS A 550 6.35 9.16 6.08
N PRO A 551 6.12 8.72 7.33
CA PRO A 551 7.20 8.27 8.21
C PRO A 551 7.99 7.13 7.58
N ILE A 552 9.31 7.14 7.77
CA ILE A 552 10.19 6.05 7.34
C ILE A 552 10.57 5.24 8.55
N ILE A 553 10.38 3.92 8.46
CA ILE A 553 10.77 2.97 9.50
C ILE A 553 11.71 1.92 8.92
N ARG A 554 12.56 1.34 9.75
CA ARG A 554 13.39 0.21 9.38
C ARG A 554 12.61 -1.08 9.56
N VAL A 555 12.57 -1.94 8.53
CA VAL A 555 11.83 -3.20 8.54
C VAL A 555 12.70 -4.36 8.08
N GLN A 556 12.39 -5.57 8.54
CA GLN A 556 12.97 -6.82 8.09
C GLN A 556 12.05 -7.43 7.02
N LEU A 557 12.54 -7.66 5.81
CA LEU A 557 11.76 -8.38 4.79
C LEU A 557 11.50 -9.84 5.22
N ASN A 558 10.30 -10.34 4.93
CA ASN A 558 9.94 -11.74 5.23
C ASN A 558 10.63 -12.77 4.33
N GLN A 559 11.27 -12.32 3.26
CA GLN A 559 12.02 -13.16 2.30
C GLN A 559 13.10 -12.33 1.61
N PRO A 560 14.17 -12.96 1.12
CA PRO A 560 15.24 -12.30 0.36
C PRO A 560 14.74 -11.68 -0.93
N ILE A 561 15.39 -10.59 -1.35
CA ILE A 561 15.28 -10.00 -2.69
C ILE A 561 16.54 -10.34 -3.46
N ASP A 562 16.39 -11.07 -4.56
CA ASP A 562 17.51 -11.57 -5.37
C ASP A 562 17.80 -10.69 -6.60
N TYR A 563 16.90 -9.76 -6.90
CA TYR A 563 17.00 -8.90 -8.09
C TYR A 563 16.56 -7.48 -7.79
N LEU A 564 17.29 -6.50 -8.31
CA LEU A 564 16.94 -5.08 -8.28
C LEU A 564 16.66 -4.56 -9.70
N ASP A 565 15.58 -3.78 -9.83
CA ASP A 565 15.26 -3.05 -11.07
C ASP A 565 16.31 -1.93 -11.31
N PRO A 566 16.58 -1.53 -12.55
CA PRO A 566 17.41 -0.35 -12.83
C PRO A 566 16.88 0.97 -12.23
N ARG A 567 15.65 0.99 -11.75
CA ARG A 567 15.00 2.12 -11.08
C ARG A 567 14.70 1.76 -9.62
N PRO A 568 14.67 2.73 -8.70
CA PRO A 568 14.13 2.50 -7.36
C PRO A 568 12.73 1.87 -7.43
N GLU A 569 12.53 0.79 -6.66
CA GLU A 569 11.26 0.04 -6.67
C GLU A 569 10.52 0.18 -5.34
N TYR A 570 9.21 0.41 -5.42
CA TYR A 570 8.32 0.49 -4.26
C TYR A 570 7.49 -0.77 -4.16
N ILE A 571 7.87 -1.65 -3.23
CA ILE A 571 7.22 -2.94 -2.98
C ILE A 571 6.13 -2.77 -1.93
N ARG A 572 4.93 -3.31 -2.22
CA ARG A 572 3.78 -3.27 -1.33
C ARG A 572 3.92 -4.35 -0.27
N VAL A 573 3.86 -3.93 0.99
CA VAL A 573 4.04 -4.82 2.14
C VAL A 573 2.93 -4.62 3.18
N ILE A 574 2.70 -5.66 3.97
CA ILE A 574 1.98 -5.56 5.24
C ILE A 574 3.03 -5.58 6.34
N ILE A 575 3.00 -4.57 7.20
CA ILE A 575 3.90 -4.46 8.33
C ILE A 575 3.31 -5.27 9.48
N GLU A 576 4.07 -6.25 9.96
CA GLU A 576 3.71 -7.13 11.07
C GLU A 576 4.57 -6.79 12.29
N TRP A 577 3.94 -6.26 13.32
CA TRP A 577 4.60 -5.89 14.58
C TRP A 577 4.78 -7.11 15.47
N SER A 578 5.95 -7.23 16.07
CA SER A 578 6.29 -8.33 16.98
C SER A 578 6.51 -7.79 18.39
N THR A 579 6.03 -8.51 19.40
CA THR A 579 6.35 -8.23 20.79
C THR A 579 7.79 -8.64 21.17
N LYS A 580 8.47 -9.37 20.29
CA LYS A 580 9.82 -9.92 20.55
C LYS A 580 10.94 -9.14 19.85
N SER A 581 10.63 -8.20 18.95
CA SER A 581 11.60 -7.43 18.19
C SER A 581 11.10 -6.00 18.01
N SER A 582 12.01 -5.03 18.14
CA SER A 582 11.74 -3.63 17.81
C SER A 582 11.71 -3.36 16.31
N ILE A 583 12.21 -4.30 15.48
CA ILE A 583 12.17 -4.20 14.02
C ILE A 583 10.99 -5.04 13.53
N PRO A 584 9.95 -4.42 12.94
CA PRO A 584 8.81 -5.14 12.40
C PRO A 584 9.19 -5.91 11.14
N ILE A 585 8.40 -6.95 10.84
CA ILE A 585 8.53 -7.74 9.61
C ILE A 585 7.67 -7.10 8.52
N ALA A 586 8.28 -6.84 7.37
CA ALA A 586 7.56 -6.43 6.18
C ALA A 586 7.25 -7.67 5.32
N ARG A 587 6.00 -8.11 5.35
CA ARG A 587 5.53 -9.22 4.52
C ARG A 587 5.10 -8.71 3.16
N ILE A 588 5.79 -9.15 2.12
CA ILE A 588 5.51 -8.77 0.72
C ILE A 588 4.13 -9.28 0.32
N VAL A 589 3.26 -8.37 -0.16
CA VAL A 589 1.93 -8.73 -0.68
C VAL A 589 2.09 -9.29 -2.08
N SER A 590 1.62 -10.52 -2.33
CA SER A 590 1.78 -11.22 -3.61
C SER A 590 3.26 -11.28 -4.07
N PRO A 591 4.12 -12.00 -3.37
CA PRO A 591 5.58 -12.01 -3.61
C PRO A 591 5.94 -12.41 -5.06
N ASP A 592 5.19 -13.35 -5.63
CA ASP A 592 5.44 -13.85 -7.00
C ASP A 592 4.97 -12.88 -8.11
N ASN A 593 4.18 -11.85 -7.76
CA ASN A 593 3.60 -10.97 -8.76
C ASN A 593 3.31 -9.56 -8.24
N GLN A 594 4.34 -8.72 -8.22
CA GLN A 594 4.28 -7.27 -7.92
C GLN A 594 3.95 -6.42 -9.16
N CYS A 595 3.22 -6.98 -10.14
CA CYS A 595 2.87 -6.31 -11.39
C CYS A 595 2.01 -5.05 -11.14
N SER A 596 2.23 -4.01 -11.94
CA SER A 596 1.56 -2.71 -11.81
C SER A 596 0.06 -2.74 -12.14
N SER A 597 -0.41 -3.74 -12.88
CA SER A 597 -1.83 -3.97 -13.18
C SER A 597 -2.56 -4.82 -12.14
N ARG A 598 -1.82 -5.50 -11.24
CA ARG A 598 -2.40 -6.47 -10.30
C ARG A 598 -2.76 -5.79 -8.97
N LEU A 599 -3.96 -5.22 -8.87
CA LEU A 599 -4.43 -4.51 -7.66
C LEU A 599 -4.45 -5.41 -6.40
N LEU A 600 -4.58 -6.71 -6.55
CA LEU A 600 -4.45 -7.68 -5.45
C LEU A 600 -3.11 -7.55 -4.69
N SER A 601 -2.04 -7.07 -5.35
CA SER A 601 -0.74 -6.82 -4.73
C SER A 601 -0.69 -5.59 -3.82
N ALA A 602 -1.76 -4.79 -3.79
CA ALA A 602 -1.90 -3.63 -2.91
C ALA A 602 -2.94 -3.85 -1.79
N ARG A 603 -3.60 -5.04 -1.76
CA ARG A 603 -4.63 -5.34 -0.76
C ARG A 603 -4.04 -5.37 0.64
N ARG A 604 -4.64 -4.60 1.58
CA ARG A 604 -4.18 -4.45 2.97
C ARG A 604 -2.73 -3.97 3.10
N CYS A 605 -2.23 -3.25 2.09
CA CYS A 605 -0.89 -2.66 2.13
C CYS A 605 -0.83 -1.60 3.24
N THR A 606 0.09 -1.76 4.19
CA THR A 606 0.34 -0.80 5.27
C THR A 606 1.68 -0.10 5.12
N GLY A 607 2.53 -0.54 4.17
CA GLY A 607 3.82 0.09 3.91
C GLY A 607 4.32 -0.10 2.48
N LEU A 608 5.18 0.81 2.06
CA LEU A 608 5.95 0.73 0.82
C LEU A 608 7.44 0.60 1.13
N VAL A 609 7.99 -0.57 0.90
CA VAL A 609 9.45 -0.76 0.95
C VAL A 609 10.09 -0.09 -0.24
N ARG A 610 11.04 0.82 -0.01
CA ARG A 610 11.85 1.45 -1.04
C ARG A 610 13.11 0.63 -1.28
N LEU A 611 13.18 -0.10 -2.38
CA LEU A 611 14.39 -0.75 -2.84
C LEU A 611 15.25 0.23 -3.64
N PRO A 612 16.57 0.22 -3.47
CA PRO A 612 17.48 1.02 -4.30
C PRO A 612 17.41 0.58 -5.77
N SER A 613 17.85 1.43 -6.68
CA SER A 613 18.12 1.00 -8.04
C SER A 613 19.30 0.03 -8.06
N LYS A 614 19.40 -0.77 -9.11
CA LYS A 614 20.54 -1.69 -9.29
C LYS A 614 21.89 -0.98 -9.30
N THR A 615 21.93 0.28 -9.77
CA THR A 615 23.16 1.10 -9.83
C THR A 615 23.53 1.73 -8.49
N ASP A 616 22.54 1.99 -7.64
CA ASP A 616 22.71 2.72 -6.36
C ASP A 616 22.78 1.78 -5.16
N ALA A 617 22.56 0.48 -5.39
CA ALA A 617 22.62 -0.52 -4.33
C ALA A 617 24.05 -0.75 -3.86
N ASP A 618 24.21 -0.79 -2.52
CA ASP A 618 25.45 -1.25 -1.91
C ASP A 618 25.71 -2.70 -2.32
N PRO A 619 26.98 -3.08 -2.66
CA PRO A 619 27.32 -4.46 -3.00
C PRO A 619 26.92 -5.49 -1.93
N SER A 620 26.86 -5.08 -0.66
CA SER A 620 26.41 -5.93 0.45
C SER A 620 24.89 -6.14 0.52
N PHE A 621 24.09 -5.46 -0.31
CA PHE A 621 22.63 -5.55 -0.29
C PHE A 621 22.12 -6.99 -0.40
N PHE A 622 22.81 -7.84 -1.16
CA PHE A 622 22.42 -9.24 -1.34
C PHE A 622 22.97 -10.19 -0.26
N ASN A 623 23.80 -9.67 0.67
CA ASN A 623 24.33 -10.47 1.78
C ASN A 623 23.25 -10.63 2.87
N THR A 624 22.40 -11.64 2.75
CA THR A 624 21.40 -11.99 3.76
C THR A 624 21.98 -12.97 4.78
N LYS A 625 21.51 -12.88 6.03
CA LYS A 625 21.80 -13.90 7.04
C LYS A 625 21.12 -15.23 6.66
N GLN A 626 21.69 -16.35 7.09
CA GLN A 626 21.17 -17.70 6.79
C GLN A 626 19.86 -18.08 7.52
N ASP A 627 19.15 -17.11 8.10
CA ASP A 627 17.93 -17.31 8.88
C ASP A 627 16.63 -17.35 8.05
N GLY A 628 16.74 -17.27 6.71
CA GLY A 628 15.60 -17.29 5.78
C GLY A 628 14.87 -15.97 5.63
N TYR A 629 15.20 -14.94 6.42
CA TYR A 629 14.68 -13.60 6.23
C TYR A 629 15.44 -12.84 5.13
N GLY A 630 14.77 -11.84 4.52
CA GLY A 630 15.38 -10.97 3.53
C GLY A 630 16.22 -9.86 4.17
N GLN A 631 16.44 -8.79 3.41
CA GLN A 631 17.21 -7.62 3.83
C GLN A 631 16.46 -6.76 4.84
N GLN A 632 17.19 -6.02 5.66
CA GLN A 632 16.65 -4.89 6.41
C GLN A 632 16.67 -3.65 5.52
N VAL A 633 15.50 -3.06 5.31
CA VAL A 633 15.30 -1.96 4.36
C VAL A 633 14.41 -0.86 4.95
N ASP A 634 14.44 0.30 4.31
CA ASP A 634 13.56 1.40 4.65
C ASP A 634 12.16 1.18 4.07
N CYS A 635 11.16 1.46 4.88
CA CYS A 635 9.75 1.33 4.53
C CYS A 635 9.00 2.61 4.88
N LEU A 636 8.28 3.17 3.91
CA LEU A 636 7.35 4.25 4.14
C LEU A 636 6.08 3.66 4.78
N LEU A 637 5.73 4.17 5.95
CA LEU A 637 4.54 3.76 6.69
C LEU A 637 3.32 4.51 6.13
N LEU A 638 2.38 3.77 5.55
CA LEU A 638 1.15 4.33 4.94
C LEU A 638 0.03 4.48 5.97
N SER A 639 -0.12 3.49 6.84
CA SER A 639 -1.08 3.45 7.95
C SER A 639 -0.53 2.60 9.08
N LEU A 640 -0.96 2.88 10.29
CA LEU A 640 -0.65 2.06 11.48
C LEU A 640 -1.59 0.86 11.58
#